data_c878a2d4a4181ab429d3e395d75408fe
#
_entry.id   c878a2d4a4181ab429d3e395d75408fe
#
_cell.length_a   1.000
_cell.length_b   1.000
_cell.length_c   1.000
_cell.angle_alpha   90.00
_cell.angle_beta   90.00
_cell.angle_gamma   90.00
#
_symmetry.space_group_name_H-M   'P 1'
#
loop_
_entity.id
_entity.type
_entity.pdbx_description
1 polymer ?
#
loop_
_entity_poly.entity_id
_entity_poly.type
_entity_poly.pdbx_seq_one_letter_code
_entity_poly.pdbx_strand_id
1 'polypeptide(L)'
;MLQNDRKIKISSAGSRRAARWPAQELWISELYDRLRVPARGTETMAEYLSMKKARQDELKDVGGFVGGVLRGGVRKAGAIEGRDVITLDMDHVPAEGTANVLARLDGLGCGYAVYSTRKHSPAAPRLRAIVPTDRTLTPDEYEPAARKLAQLIDPTLALFDRTTFEAVRLMYFPSCCADSEYIFQCADKPLLSADGMLALYGNWGDVSQWPQCPGAAGRTPGKTAGKQEAPTAKHGVIGAFCRTYDVYAAMDKFIPGVYVPTDIPERYTYTGGSTTGGAIIYEGGQFLYSHHATDPAGGQLCNSFDLVRLHLFADQDDDAAPGTPVNKLPSYTAMRRLAVADESVTALLDSERYAEAAAAFATPAGESPEEAANWMRGLKRHPNTGRYDNTVDNVLLILNNDPRLRDRIALDEFASRAVARGPFPWDSREGRRIWGDNDDAGIRWYIERAYDITGKEKVMDALSLCGRAHASDPVREYLEGLVWDGTPRLETLYVDYLGADDNIYTRAVTRKAFCAAVARALMPGTKFDCMTVLTGAQGIGKSTLLRKMGLRWFSDSLKTFEGKEACELVQGVWIVEVGELEAMNRSEVGRVKQFLSQNEDIFRVPYGRRTDIYPRRCVFFGTSNNSEYLRDGTGSRRFWPVDVGIHHPTKSIWADLGNEVDQLWAEAVLIWRLGEPLFISDEAAERAKEVQEGHRERGAREGLIHDFVERPVPRDWMKWDLARRRMFWAGGMKGDAAADLVARSRVCPLEVWCEALDGDPKNIKYQDAREINDVIARIDGWKRVDKAMRFGPYGVQKGLVREAAEDTEE
;
A
#
# COMPACT_ATOMS: atom_id res chain seq x y z
N MET A 1 3.13 -79.51 6.47
CA MET A 1 2.67 -78.96 5.18
C MET A 1 1.16 -79.05 5.17
N LEU A 2 0.51 -77.96 4.80
CA LEU A 2 -0.93 -77.96 4.66
C LEU A 2 -1.29 -78.81 3.44
N GLN A 3 -2.42 -79.50 3.49
CA GLN A 3 -2.96 -80.25 2.34
C GLN A 3 -3.58 -79.34 1.31
N ASN A 4 -4.17 -78.23 1.77
CA ASN A 4 -4.79 -77.22 0.94
C ASN A 4 -3.88 -75.95 0.82
N ASP A 5 -2.65 -76.11 0.35
CA ASP A 5 -1.65 -75.07 0.22
C ASP A 5 -1.58 -74.58 -1.21
N ARG A 6 -1.60 -73.24 -1.40
CA ARG A 6 -1.36 -72.62 -2.70
C ARG A 6 -0.44 -71.39 -2.56
N LYS A 7 0.14 -70.99 -3.65
CA LYS A 7 0.82 -69.71 -3.71
C LYS A 7 -0.16 -68.54 -3.75
N ILE A 8 0.08 -67.57 -2.92
CA ILE A 8 -0.68 -66.35 -2.82
C ILE A 8 0.24 -65.13 -3.00
N LYS A 9 -0.33 -64.02 -3.45
CA LYS A 9 0.41 -62.77 -3.59
C LYS A 9 -0.07 -61.80 -2.49
N ILE A 10 0.90 -61.25 -1.76
CA ILE A 10 0.70 -60.22 -0.77
C ILE A 10 1.65 -59.08 -1.01
N SER A 11 1.29 -57.84 -0.61
CA SER A 11 2.22 -56.71 -0.56
C SER A 11 2.59 -56.46 0.90
N SER A 12 3.90 -56.47 1.23
CA SER A 12 4.33 -56.31 2.61
C SER A 12 5.46 -55.30 2.81
N ALA A 13 5.55 -54.74 4.00
CA ALA A 13 6.61 -53.79 4.38
C ALA A 13 6.96 -53.87 5.88
N GLY A 14 8.16 -53.46 6.23
CA GLY A 14 8.67 -53.47 7.63
C GLY A 14 8.09 -52.39 8.53
N SER A 15 7.30 -51.44 8.01
CA SER A 15 6.59 -50.44 8.78
C SER A 15 5.35 -49.92 8.02
N ARG A 16 4.33 -49.56 8.75
CA ARG A 16 3.14 -48.89 8.18
C ARG A 16 3.45 -47.60 7.42
N ARG A 17 4.59 -46.97 7.71
CA ARG A 17 5.06 -45.72 7.10
C ARG A 17 5.95 -45.94 5.88
N ALA A 18 6.14 -47.19 5.46
CA ALA A 18 6.95 -47.47 4.30
C ALA A 18 6.36 -46.86 3.03
N ALA A 19 7.20 -46.24 2.21
CA ALA A 19 6.80 -45.64 0.94
C ALA A 19 6.48 -46.71 -0.12
N ARG A 20 7.12 -47.87 -0.02
CA ARG A 20 6.97 -49.00 -0.96
C ARG A 20 6.57 -50.27 -0.24
N TRP A 21 5.62 -50.97 -0.84
CA TRP A 21 5.07 -52.25 -0.40
C TRP A 21 5.24 -53.27 -1.51
N PRO A 22 6.41 -53.83 -1.64
CA PRO A 22 6.67 -54.79 -2.73
C PRO A 22 5.72 -55.99 -2.64
N ALA A 23 5.28 -56.43 -3.81
CA ALA A 23 4.54 -57.68 -3.91
C ALA A 23 5.47 -58.87 -3.71
N GLN A 24 4.99 -59.85 -2.96
CA GLN A 24 5.67 -61.13 -2.68
C GLN A 24 4.74 -62.26 -3.00
N GLU A 25 5.25 -63.28 -3.68
CA GLU A 25 4.54 -64.55 -3.87
C GLU A 25 5.10 -65.56 -2.85
N LEU A 26 4.20 -66.12 -2.05
CA LEU A 26 4.58 -67.12 -1.02
C LEU A 26 3.46 -68.12 -0.85
N TRP A 27 3.80 -69.27 -0.24
CA TRP A 27 2.81 -70.30 0.10
C TRP A 27 1.91 -69.80 1.28
N ILE A 28 0.67 -70.26 1.35
CA ILE A 28 -0.23 -69.96 2.49
C ILE A 28 0.47 -70.45 3.80
N SER A 29 1.07 -71.64 3.81
CA SER A 29 1.84 -72.13 4.94
C SER A 29 2.94 -71.21 5.39
N GLU A 30 3.68 -70.56 4.47
CA GLU A 30 4.75 -69.59 4.81
C GLU A 30 4.15 -68.28 5.46
N LEU A 31 2.98 -67.85 5.00
CA LEU A 31 2.29 -66.76 5.63
C LEU A 31 1.86 -67.15 7.04
N TYR A 32 1.27 -68.33 7.23
CA TYR A 32 0.82 -68.81 8.52
C TYR A 32 1.99 -68.93 9.50
N ASP A 33 3.14 -69.43 9.07
CA ASP A 33 4.33 -69.50 9.89
C ASP A 33 4.86 -68.15 10.35
N ARG A 34 4.78 -67.14 9.49
CA ARG A 34 5.05 -65.74 9.85
C ARG A 34 4.06 -65.15 10.87
N LEU A 35 2.83 -65.61 10.87
CA LEU A 35 1.78 -65.17 11.81
C LEU A 35 1.79 -65.98 13.11
N ARG A 36 2.45 -67.16 13.17
CA ARG A 36 2.50 -68.03 14.32
C ARG A 36 3.30 -67.47 15.46
N VAL A 37 4.37 -66.74 15.17
CA VAL A 37 5.29 -66.22 16.18
C VAL A 37 5.22 -64.74 16.27
N PRO A 38 4.74 -64.13 17.39
CA PRO A 38 4.64 -62.72 17.55
C PRO A 38 5.96 -62.06 17.89
N ALA A 39 6.16 -60.81 17.48
CA ALA A 39 7.20 -59.94 18.03
C ALA A 39 6.78 -59.54 19.46
N ARG A 40 7.49 -60.05 20.47
CA ARG A 40 7.19 -59.76 21.87
C ARG A 40 7.94 -58.55 22.36
N GLY A 41 7.19 -57.55 22.87
CA GLY A 41 7.76 -56.37 23.47
C GLY A 41 8.32 -56.59 24.87
N THR A 42 9.00 -55.62 25.43
CA THR A 42 9.55 -55.65 26.78
C THR A 42 8.60 -55.05 27.82
N GLU A 43 7.67 -54.23 27.41
CA GLU A 43 6.65 -53.60 28.24
C GLU A 43 5.49 -54.53 28.57
N THR A 44 4.91 -54.37 29.74
CA THR A 44 3.68 -55.04 30.16
C THR A 44 2.44 -54.42 29.46
N MET A 45 1.32 -55.14 29.46
CA MET A 45 0.07 -54.62 28.92
C MET A 45 -0.39 -53.35 29.65
N ALA A 46 -0.24 -53.27 30.95
CA ALA A 46 -0.58 -52.11 31.75
C ALA A 46 0.27 -50.90 31.39
N GLU A 47 1.58 -51.04 31.24
CA GLU A 47 2.50 -50.01 30.78
C GLU A 47 2.15 -49.54 29.37
N TYR A 48 1.93 -50.45 28.45
CA TYR A 48 1.54 -50.14 27.09
C TYR A 48 0.26 -49.32 27.01
N LEU A 49 -0.77 -49.68 27.77
CA LEU A 49 -2.05 -48.95 27.79
C LEU A 49 -1.93 -47.54 28.40
N SER A 50 -0.99 -47.34 29.32
CA SER A 50 -0.72 -46.05 29.95
C SER A 50 0.03 -45.07 29.03
N MET A 51 0.71 -45.55 27.98
CA MET A 51 1.49 -44.73 27.04
C MET A 51 0.60 -43.84 26.16
N LYS A 52 1.18 -42.71 25.73
CA LYS A 52 0.53 -41.87 24.70
C LYS A 52 0.30 -42.65 23.41
N LYS A 53 -0.81 -42.38 22.74
CA LYS A 53 -1.25 -43.09 21.52
C LYS A 53 -0.13 -43.19 20.46
N ALA A 54 0.65 -42.12 20.23
CA ALA A 54 1.77 -42.15 19.28
C ALA A 54 2.81 -43.24 19.62
N ARG A 55 3.15 -43.41 20.91
CA ARG A 55 4.12 -44.44 21.36
C ARG A 55 3.52 -45.83 21.27
N GLN A 56 2.23 -46.00 21.58
CA GLN A 56 1.52 -47.28 21.35
C GLN A 56 1.56 -47.68 19.87
N ASP A 57 1.36 -46.71 18.96
CA ASP A 57 1.35 -46.95 17.53
C ASP A 57 2.74 -47.30 16.99
N GLU A 58 3.81 -46.73 17.55
CA GLU A 58 5.22 -47.12 17.25
C GLU A 58 5.51 -48.54 17.67
N LEU A 59 5.19 -48.96 18.90
CA LEU A 59 5.40 -50.28 19.42
C LEU A 59 4.56 -51.37 18.71
N LYS A 60 3.42 -50.98 18.16
CA LYS A 60 2.56 -51.87 17.36
C LYS A 60 3.11 -52.08 15.96
N ASP A 61 3.93 -51.16 15.45
CA ASP A 61 4.40 -51.14 14.06
C ASP A 61 5.64 -52.04 13.89
N VAL A 62 5.41 -53.31 13.87
CA VAL A 62 6.41 -54.33 13.55
C VAL A 62 6.37 -54.75 12.08
N GLY A 63 5.83 -53.89 11.21
CA GLY A 63 5.54 -54.18 9.81
C GLY A 63 4.16 -54.79 9.63
N GLY A 64 3.85 -55.07 8.37
CA GLY A 64 2.54 -55.65 8.04
C GLY A 64 2.42 -55.97 6.55
N PHE A 65 1.20 -56.39 6.17
CA PHE A 65 0.91 -56.77 4.79
C PHE A 65 -0.51 -56.35 4.38
N VAL A 66 -0.71 -56.28 3.08
CA VAL A 66 -2.02 -56.23 2.43
C VAL A 66 -2.17 -57.59 1.73
N GLY A 67 -3.28 -58.26 1.89
CA GLY A 67 -3.51 -59.63 1.37
C GLY A 67 -3.70 -59.68 -0.15
N GLY A 68 -2.99 -58.89 -0.92
CA GLY A 68 -3.04 -58.76 -2.36
C GLY A 68 -1.94 -57.89 -2.95
N VAL A 69 -2.02 -57.56 -4.24
CA VAL A 69 -1.01 -56.80 -4.99
C VAL A 69 -1.43 -55.33 -5.06
N LEU A 70 -0.47 -54.46 -4.72
CA LEU A 70 -0.63 -52.98 -4.85
C LEU A 70 0.07 -52.50 -6.11
N ARG A 71 -0.64 -51.75 -6.97
CA ARG A 71 -0.11 -51.15 -8.21
C ARG A 71 1.06 -50.23 -7.86
N GLY A 72 2.20 -50.46 -8.53
CA GLY A 72 3.41 -49.68 -8.26
C GLY A 72 3.97 -49.85 -6.85
N GLY A 73 3.46 -50.76 -6.03
CA GLY A 73 3.88 -50.96 -4.64
C GLY A 73 3.49 -49.79 -3.71
N VAL A 74 2.50 -48.99 -4.06
CA VAL A 74 2.03 -47.84 -3.24
C VAL A 74 0.71 -48.15 -2.59
N ARG A 75 0.59 -47.99 -1.27
CA ARG A 75 -0.64 -48.26 -0.52
C ARG A 75 -1.53 -47.03 -0.45
N LYS A 76 -2.38 -46.85 -1.47
CA LYS A 76 -3.41 -45.81 -1.56
C LYS A 76 -4.76 -46.38 -2.06
N ALA A 77 -5.84 -45.65 -1.86
CA ALA A 77 -7.16 -45.99 -2.39
C ALA A 77 -7.05 -46.17 -3.93
N GLY A 78 -7.74 -47.15 -4.49
CA GLY A 78 -7.70 -47.48 -5.91
C GLY A 78 -6.41 -48.15 -6.42
N ALA A 79 -5.43 -48.39 -5.55
CA ALA A 79 -4.14 -48.98 -5.96
C ALA A 79 -4.11 -50.50 -5.89
N ILE A 80 -5.14 -51.16 -5.38
CA ILE A 80 -5.21 -52.64 -5.33
C ILE A 80 -5.44 -53.23 -6.72
N GLU A 81 -4.70 -54.27 -7.11
CA GLU A 81 -4.90 -55.00 -8.36
C GLU A 81 -5.74 -56.25 -8.18
N GLY A 82 -5.66 -56.85 -7.00
CA GLY A 82 -6.44 -58.00 -6.64
C GLY A 82 -6.05 -58.54 -5.25
N ARG A 83 -6.89 -59.41 -4.70
CA ARG A 83 -6.74 -59.98 -3.34
C ARG A 83 -6.81 -61.48 -3.37
N ASP A 84 -5.79 -62.11 -2.80
CA ASP A 84 -5.73 -63.57 -2.64
C ASP A 84 -6.18 -64.02 -1.26
N VAL A 85 -6.35 -63.04 -0.36
CA VAL A 85 -6.69 -63.35 1.03
C VAL A 85 -7.71 -62.32 1.54
N ILE A 86 -8.81 -62.80 2.09
CA ILE A 86 -9.73 -61.98 2.86
C ILE A 86 -9.15 -61.82 4.27
N THR A 87 -9.09 -60.59 4.73
CA THR A 87 -8.58 -60.26 6.05
C THR A 87 -9.64 -59.50 6.88
N LEU A 88 -9.93 -60.01 8.08
CA LEU A 88 -10.97 -59.44 8.94
C LEU A 88 -10.37 -59.08 10.32
N ASP A 89 -10.53 -57.82 10.74
CA ASP A 89 -10.11 -57.28 12.05
C ASP A 89 -11.31 -57.23 13.02
N MET A 90 -11.26 -58.02 14.05
CA MET A 90 -12.32 -58.20 15.04
C MET A 90 -11.92 -57.53 16.35
N ASP A 91 -12.21 -56.24 16.45
CA ASP A 91 -11.83 -55.36 17.57
C ASP A 91 -12.90 -55.27 18.67
N HIS A 92 -14.10 -55.85 18.43
CA HIS A 92 -15.26 -55.73 19.31
C HIS A 92 -15.77 -57.10 19.80
N VAL A 93 -14.89 -58.04 19.99
CA VAL A 93 -15.25 -59.37 20.53
C VAL A 93 -15.62 -59.19 22.02
N PRO A 94 -16.76 -59.72 22.47
CA PRO A 94 -17.15 -59.71 23.89
C PRO A 94 -16.11 -60.37 24.81
N ALA A 95 -16.05 -59.96 26.09
CA ALA A 95 -15.23 -60.60 27.08
C ALA A 95 -15.43 -62.12 27.04
N GLU A 96 -14.33 -62.88 27.15
CA GLU A 96 -14.25 -64.36 27.08
C GLU A 96 -14.82 -64.94 25.78
N GLY A 97 -15.11 -64.12 24.76
CA GLY A 97 -15.73 -64.52 23.48
C GLY A 97 -14.78 -65.19 22.48
N THR A 98 -13.46 -65.32 22.79
CA THR A 98 -12.46 -65.88 21.86
C THR A 98 -12.85 -67.26 21.37
N ALA A 99 -13.18 -68.18 22.26
CA ALA A 99 -13.54 -69.57 21.91
C ALA A 99 -14.75 -69.65 20.98
N ASN A 100 -15.74 -68.77 21.19
CA ASN A 100 -16.92 -68.70 20.33
C ASN A 100 -16.58 -68.20 18.91
N VAL A 101 -15.72 -67.20 18.77
CA VAL A 101 -15.24 -66.72 17.46
C VAL A 101 -14.46 -67.83 16.72
N LEU A 102 -13.56 -68.54 17.43
CA LEU A 102 -12.80 -69.64 16.87
C LEU A 102 -13.73 -70.77 16.39
N ALA A 103 -14.77 -71.13 17.17
CA ALA A 103 -15.74 -72.13 16.77
C ALA A 103 -16.58 -71.67 15.55
N ARG A 104 -16.95 -70.42 15.44
CA ARG A 104 -17.63 -69.89 14.25
C ARG A 104 -16.75 -69.91 13.01
N LEU A 105 -15.47 -69.52 13.11
CA LEU A 105 -14.48 -69.63 12.03
C LEU A 105 -14.32 -71.11 11.59
N ASP A 106 -14.20 -72.05 12.53
CA ASP A 106 -14.06 -73.41 12.20
C ASP A 106 -15.33 -73.99 11.51
N GLY A 107 -16.51 -73.50 11.88
CA GLY A 107 -17.82 -73.84 11.29
C GLY A 107 -18.00 -73.35 9.84
N LEU A 108 -17.17 -72.46 9.31
CA LEU A 108 -17.21 -72.00 7.91
C LEU A 108 -16.84 -73.14 6.93
N GLY A 109 -16.17 -74.16 7.35
CA GLY A 109 -15.79 -75.29 6.48
C GLY A 109 -14.63 -74.99 5.52
N CYS A 110 -14.02 -73.78 5.58
CA CYS A 110 -12.88 -73.34 4.77
C CYS A 110 -11.60 -73.19 5.59
N GLY A 111 -10.44 -73.18 4.93
CA GLY A 111 -9.14 -72.92 5.53
C GLY A 111 -9.03 -71.49 6.05
N TYR A 112 -8.46 -71.36 7.24
CA TYR A 112 -8.20 -70.01 7.84
C TYR A 112 -6.98 -70.00 8.76
N ALA A 113 -6.45 -68.86 9.03
CA ALA A 113 -5.64 -68.61 10.22
C ALA A 113 -6.25 -67.41 11.01
N VAL A 114 -6.12 -67.47 12.34
CA VAL A 114 -6.54 -66.41 13.22
C VAL A 114 -5.41 -66.12 14.21
N TYR A 115 -5.16 -64.83 14.48
CA TYR A 115 -4.16 -64.45 15.48
C TYR A 115 -4.64 -63.26 16.30
N SER A 116 -4.13 -63.14 17.54
CA SER A 116 -4.50 -62.04 18.43
C SER A 116 -3.65 -60.80 18.14
N THR A 117 -4.26 -59.61 18.33
CA THR A 117 -3.56 -58.33 18.16
C THR A 117 -2.87 -57.91 19.48
N ARG A 118 -1.97 -56.92 19.43
CA ARG A 118 -1.20 -56.43 20.57
C ARG A 118 -2.03 -56.04 21.80
N LYS A 119 -3.28 -55.58 21.60
CA LYS A 119 -4.19 -55.22 22.69
C LYS A 119 -5.13 -56.35 23.14
N HIS A 120 -4.89 -57.52 22.69
CA HIS A 120 -5.71 -58.69 23.07
C HIS A 120 -5.56 -59.02 24.56
N SER A 121 -6.70 -59.21 25.18
CA SER A 121 -6.77 -59.81 26.52
C SER A 121 -8.10 -60.62 26.63
N PRO A 122 -8.24 -61.59 27.58
CA PRO A 122 -9.48 -62.29 27.79
C PRO A 122 -10.66 -61.37 28.04
N ALA A 123 -10.47 -60.28 28.78
CA ALA A 123 -11.50 -59.30 29.08
C ALA A 123 -11.87 -58.39 27.90
N ALA A 124 -10.97 -58.23 26.92
CA ALA A 124 -11.21 -57.44 25.71
C ALA A 124 -10.50 -58.15 24.53
N PRO A 125 -11.06 -59.26 24.03
CA PRO A 125 -10.44 -59.98 22.94
C PRO A 125 -10.39 -59.23 21.64
N ARG A 126 -9.25 -59.33 20.94
CA ARG A 126 -9.02 -58.68 19.63
C ARG A 126 -8.28 -59.67 18.72
N LEU A 127 -8.95 -60.03 17.65
CA LEU A 127 -8.49 -61.10 16.78
C LEU A 127 -8.44 -60.62 15.33
N ARG A 128 -7.59 -61.26 14.54
CA ARG A 128 -7.53 -61.10 13.09
C ARG A 128 -7.68 -62.43 12.41
N ALA A 129 -8.65 -62.54 11.52
CA ALA A 129 -8.83 -63.69 10.69
C ALA A 129 -8.26 -63.48 9.30
N ILE A 130 -7.56 -64.50 8.79
CA ILE A 130 -6.92 -64.53 7.47
C ILE A 130 -7.52 -65.72 6.76
N VAL A 131 -8.28 -65.46 5.67
CA VAL A 131 -8.99 -66.52 4.94
C VAL A 131 -8.57 -66.49 3.48
N PRO A 132 -7.71 -67.43 3.04
CA PRO A 132 -7.30 -67.53 1.64
C PRO A 132 -8.46 -67.98 0.74
N THR A 133 -8.54 -67.41 -0.44
CA THR A 133 -9.56 -67.70 -1.47
C THR A 133 -9.04 -68.68 -2.51
N ASP A 134 -9.88 -69.36 -3.23
CA ASP A 134 -9.56 -70.29 -4.26
C ASP A 134 -8.99 -69.65 -5.52
N ARG A 135 -9.36 -68.38 -5.79
CA ARG A 135 -8.84 -67.50 -6.83
C ARG A 135 -8.57 -66.10 -6.29
N THR A 136 -7.88 -65.32 -7.08
CA THR A 136 -7.73 -63.89 -6.82
C THR A 136 -9.07 -63.20 -6.98
N LEU A 137 -9.50 -62.46 -5.98
CA LEU A 137 -10.66 -61.54 -6.03
C LEU A 137 -10.23 -60.27 -6.74
N THR A 138 -11.04 -59.76 -7.66
CA THR A 138 -10.85 -58.42 -8.22
C THR A 138 -11.04 -57.35 -7.12
N PRO A 139 -10.59 -56.11 -7.34
CA PRO A 139 -10.77 -55.04 -6.36
C PRO A 139 -12.20 -54.87 -5.91
N ASP A 140 -13.17 -54.95 -6.83
CA ASP A 140 -14.59 -54.72 -6.54
C ASP A 140 -15.28 -55.94 -5.95
N GLU A 141 -14.79 -57.16 -6.19
CA GLU A 141 -15.30 -58.38 -5.59
C GLU A 141 -14.90 -58.54 -4.11
N TYR A 142 -13.81 -57.89 -3.72
CA TYR A 142 -13.23 -58.09 -2.37
C TYR A 142 -14.16 -57.64 -1.25
N GLU A 143 -14.69 -56.38 -1.33
CA GLU A 143 -15.53 -55.88 -0.24
C GLU A 143 -16.83 -56.67 -0.08
N PRO A 144 -17.64 -56.97 -1.10
CA PRO A 144 -18.83 -57.80 -0.95
C PRO A 144 -18.50 -59.20 -0.45
N ALA A 145 -17.41 -59.86 -0.95
CA ALA A 145 -17.03 -61.18 -0.45
C ALA A 145 -16.62 -61.14 1.03
N ALA A 146 -15.85 -60.12 1.44
CA ALA A 146 -15.39 -59.96 2.82
C ALA A 146 -16.59 -59.65 3.76
N ARG A 147 -17.54 -58.80 3.34
CA ARG A 147 -18.76 -58.49 4.09
C ARG A 147 -19.68 -59.74 4.26
N LYS A 148 -19.85 -60.51 3.21
CA LYS A 148 -20.62 -61.76 3.27
C LYS A 148 -19.95 -62.77 4.16
N LEU A 149 -18.63 -62.97 4.08
CA LEU A 149 -17.87 -63.82 4.98
C LEU A 149 -18.06 -63.38 6.45
N ALA A 150 -17.91 -62.08 6.70
CA ALA A 150 -18.11 -61.51 8.03
C ALA A 150 -19.54 -61.76 8.55
N GLN A 151 -20.58 -61.66 7.68
CA GLN A 151 -21.96 -61.97 8.02
C GLN A 151 -22.17 -63.43 8.42
N LEU A 152 -21.46 -64.36 7.79
CA LEU A 152 -21.50 -65.77 8.17
C LEU A 152 -20.83 -66.03 9.53
N ILE A 153 -19.82 -65.23 9.91
CA ILE A 153 -19.16 -65.32 11.22
C ILE A 153 -20.07 -64.67 12.29
N ASP A 154 -20.55 -63.45 12.02
CA ASP A 154 -21.45 -62.69 12.88
C ASP A 154 -22.52 -62.01 12.06
N PRO A 155 -23.79 -62.50 12.10
CA PRO A 155 -24.89 -61.93 11.33
C PRO A 155 -25.12 -60.41 11.54
N THR A 156 -24.69 -59.87 12.69
CA THR A 156 -24.85 -58.47 13.03
C THR A 156 -23.69 -57.61 12.58
N LEU A 157 -22.56 -58.17 12.17
CA LEU A 157 -21.26 -57.55 11.91
C LEU A 157 -20.74 -56.69 13.08
N ALA A 158 -21.24 -56.90 14.29
CA ALA A 158 -20.88 -56.10 15.47
C ALA A 158 -19.44 -56.38 15.96
N LEU A 159 -18.88 -57.55 15.65
CA LEU A 159 -17.49 -57.93 16.02
C LEU A 159 -16.44 -57.14 15.26
N PHE A 160 -16.73 -56.61 14.07
CA PHE A 160 -15.73 -56.18 13.11
C PHE A 160 -15.46 -54.67 13.18
N ASP A 161 -14.19 -54.31 13.00
CA ASP A 161 -13.82 -52.91 12.63
C ASP A 161 -14.40 -52.60 11.23
N ARG A 162 -15.10 -51.50 11.09
CA ARG A 162 -15.74 -51.05 9.83
C ARG A 162 -14.76 -50.94 8.68
N THR A 163 -13.53 -50.52 8.98
CA THR A 163 -12.48 -50.31 7.98
C THR A 163 -11.84 -51.64 7.52
N THR A 164 -12.21 -52.80 8.11
CA THR A 164 -11.67 -54.07 7.71
C THR A 164 -12.04 -54.51 6.29
N PHE A 165 -13.12 -53.95 5.73
CA PHE A 165 -13.61 -54.25 4.38
C PHE A 165 -12.94 -53.47 3.28
N GLU A 166 -12.08 -52.46 3.63
CA GLU A 166 -11.31 -51.72 2.64
C GLU A 166 -10.30 -52.63 1.93
N ALA A 167 -10.32 -52.65 0.59
CA ALA A 167 -9.43 -53.51 -0.20
C ALA A 167 -7.92 -53.28 0.04
N VAL A 168 -7.54 -52.07 0.43
CA VAL A 168 -6.13 -51.67 0.76
C VAL A 168 -5.79 -51.75 2.25
N ARG A 169 -6.67 -52.41 3.07
CA ARG A 169 -6.49 -52.46 4.51
C ARG A 169 -5.18 -53.19 4.88
N LEU A 170 -4.41 -52.52 5.75
CA LEU A 170 -3.18 -53.05 6.33
C LEU A 170 -3.50 -54.02 7.46
N MET A 171 -2.92 -55.24 7.44
CA MET A 171 -2.81 -56.13 8.56
C MET A 171 -1.40 -56.08 9.15
N TYR A 172 -1.28 -55.66 10.40
CA TYR A 172 0.01 -55.68 11.07
C TYR A 172 0.45 -57.13 11.30
N PHE A 173 1.74 -57.41 11.15
CA PHE A 173 2.31 -58.68 11.66
C PHE A 173 2.08 -58.75 13.18
N PRO A 174 2.06 -59.98 13.72
CA PRO A 174 1.71 -60.16 15.13
C PRO A 174 2.73 -59.55 16.08
N SER A 175 2.25 -58.88 17.10
CA SER A 175 3.07 -58.38 18.20
C SER A 175 2.26 -58.43 19.49
N CYS A 176 2.93 -58.68 20.62
CA CYS A 176 2.29 -58.75 21.94
C CYS A 176 3.19 -58.10 23.01
N CYS A 177 2.59 -57.72 24.16
CA CYS A 177 3.36 -57.26 25.32
C CYS A 177 4.08 -58.43 26.02
N ALA A 178 4.99 -58.11 26.93
CA ALA A 178 5.79 -59.11 27.62
C ALA A 178 4.94 -60.15 28.39
N ASP A 179 3.86 -59.68 29.02
CA ASP A 179 2.95 -60.45 29.84
C ASP A 179 1.69 -60.92 29.12
N SER A 180 1.54 -60.60 27.81
CA SER A 180 0.30 -60.93 27.09
C SER A 180 0.30 -62.34 26.56
N GLU A 181 -0.82 -63.03 26.63
CA GLU A 181 -1.09 -64.23 25.89
C GLU A 181 -1.17 -63.94 24.39
N TYR A 182 -0.58 -64.79 23.60
CA TYR A 182 -0.70 -64.71 22.14
C TYR A 182 -1.46 -65.93 21.64
N ILE A 183 -2.53 -65.69 20.93
CA ILE A 183 -3.36 -66.75 20.32
C ILE A 183 -3.04 -66.84 18.85
N PHE A 184 -2.77 -68.03 18.38
CA PHE A 184 -2.69 -68.39 16.97
C PHE A 184 -3.34 -69.75 16.76
N GLN A 185 -4.29 -69.82 15.83
CA GLN A 185 -4.94 -71.00 15.39
C GLN A 185 -5.05 -71.02 13.88
N CYS A 186 -4.90 -72.13 13.21
CA CYS A 186 -5.18 -72.32 11.80
C CYS A 186 -5.88 -73.64 11.55
N ALA A 187 -6.67 -73.74 10.48
CA ALA A 187 -7.36 -74.88 10.03
C ALA A 187 -6.95 -75.20 8.57
N ASP A 188 -6.52 -76.41 8.30
CA ASP A 188 -6.24 -76.89 6.97
C ASP A 188 -7.49 -77.53 6.39
N LYS A 189 -8.30 -76.76 5.71
CA LYS A 189 -9.53 -77.08 5.06
C LYS A 189 -9.52 -76.55 3.61
N PRO A 190 -10.47 -76.94 2.74
CA PRO A 190 -10.55 -76.42 1.41
C PRO A 190 -10.53 -74.86 1.41
N LEU A 191 -9.92 -74.25 0.38
CA LEU A 191 -9.87 -72.81 0.25
C LEU A 191 -11.27 -72.23 0.13
N LEU A 192 -11.49 -70.95 0.59
CA LEU A 192 -12.77 -70.27 0.46
C LEU A 192 -13.09 -70.06 -1.02
N SER A 193 -14.26 -70.57 -1.48
CA SER A 193 -14.72 -70.28 -2.84
C SER A 193 -15.09 -68.80 -2.97
N ALA A 194 -14.34 -68.08 -3.80
CA ALA A 194 -14.62 -66.68 -4.13
C ALA A 194 -15.99 -66.53 -4.82
N ASP A 195 -16.22 -67.39 -5.83
CA ASP A 195 -17.53 -67.37 -6.55
C ASP A 195 -18.69 -67.82 -5.67
N GLY A 196 -18.45 -68.81 -4.77
CA GLY A 196 -19.41 -69.22 -3.78
C GLY A 196 -19.84 -68.09 -2.84
N MET A 197 -18.90 -67.22 -2.39
CA MET A 197 -19.23 -66.08 -1.56
C MET A 197 -20.08 -65.04 -2.32
N LEU A 198 -19.70 -64.75 -3.56
CA LEU A 198 -20.43 -63.77 -4.39
C LEU A 198 -21.81 -64.27 -4.80
N ALA A 199 -21.96 -65.60 -5.03
CA ALA A 199 -23.24 -66.20 -5.34
C ALA A 199 -24.30 -66.17 -4.19
N LEU A 200 -23.87 -65.86 -2.96
CA LEU A 200 -24.79 -65.60 -1.85
C LEU A 200 -25.57 -64.29 -1.96
N TYR A 201 -25.23 -63.43 -2.90
CA TYR A 201 -25.99 -62.23 -3.27
C TYR A 201 -26.92 -62.51 -4.45
N GLY A 202 -28.05 -61.82 -4.52
CA GLY A 202 -28.82 -61.74 -5.76
C GLY A 202 -28.10 -60.97 -6.87
N ASN A 203 -27.41 -59.89 -6.49
CA ASN A 203 -26.52 -59.13 -7.30
C ASN A 203 -25.40 -58.56 -6.40
N TRP A 204 -24.21 -59.14 -6.41
CA TRP A 204 -23.12 -58.65 -5.59
C TRP A 204 -22.59 -57.27 -6.00
N GLY A 205 -22.80 -56.88 -7.26
CA GLY A 205 -22.46 -55.56 -7.76
C GLY A 205 -23.36 -54.46 -7.18
N ASP A 206 -24.51 -54.76 -6.65
CA ASP A 206 -25.39 -53.81 -6.01
C ASP A 206 -25.02 -53.60 -4.54
N VAL A 207 -24.37 -52.46 -4.28
CA VAL A 207 -23.91 -52.06 -2.93
C VAL A 207 -25.02 -52.03 -1.91
N SER A 208 -26.30 -51.82 -2.32
CA SER A 208 -27.42 -51.79 -1.39
C SER A 208 -27.73 -53.15 -0.72
N GLN A 209 -27.29 -54.26 -1.35
CA GLN A 209 -27.42 -55.64 -0.85
C GLN A 209 -26.31 -56.04 0.12
N TRP A 210 -25.29 -55.24 0.28
CA TRP A 210 -24.12 -55.54 1.12
C TRP A 210 -24.49 -55.49 2.62
N PRO A 211 -24.06 -56.47 3.43
CA PRO A 211 -24.25 -56.41 4.88
C PRO A 211 -23.57 -55.21 5.50
N GLN A 212 -24.29 -54.49 6.35
CA GLN A 212 -23.81 -53.27 6.97
C GLN A 212 -23.53 -53.47 8.47
N CYS A 213 -22.42 -52.84 8.95
CA CYS A 213 -22.11 -52.80 10.38
C CYS A 213 -23.19 -52.02 11.15
N PRO A 214 -23.45 -52.36 12.45
CA PRO A 214 -24.42 -51.64 13.27
C PRO A 214 -24.18 -50.15 13.31
N GLY A 215 -25.24 -49.38 13.18
CA GLY A 215 -25.21 -47.90 13.18
C GLY A 215 -24.66 -47.27 11.89
N ALA A 216 -24.55 -48.01 10.77
CA ALA A 216 -24.25 -47.45 9.47
C ALA A 216 -25.48 -46.82 8.81
N ALA A 217 -26.69 -47.30 9.06
CA ALA A 217 -27.92 -46.69 8.56
C ALA A 217 -28.09 -45.27 9.11
N GLY A 218 -28.11 -44.28 8.23
CA GLY A 218 -28.40 -42.86 8.59
C GLY A 218 -27.20 -42.07 9.13
N ARG A 219 -25.97 -42.62 9.14
CA ARG A 219 -24.77 -41.84 9.47
C ARG A 219 -23.85 -41.72 8.26
N THR A 220 -23.46 -40.51 7.93
CA THR A 220 -22.43 -40.24 6.91
C THR A 220 -21.18 -41.04 7.24
N PRO A 221 -20.64 -41.91 6.35
CA PRO A 221 -19.37 -42.59 6.56
C PRO A 221 -18.26 -41.55 6.85
N GLY A 222 -17.43 -41.83 7.85
CA GLY A 222 -16.32 -40.92 8.20
C GLY A 222 -16.58 -39.92 9.32
N LYS A 223 -17.82 -39.76 9.83
CA LYS A 223 -18.13 -38.85 10.97
C LYS A 223 -17.62 -39.35 12.36
N THR A 224 -16.87 -40.41 12.43
CA THR A 224 -16.28 -40.93 13.69
C THR A 224 -14.95 -40.28 14.05
N ALA A 225 -14.36 -39.47 13.19
CA ALA A 225 -13.22 -38.65 13.52
C ALA A 225 -13.71 -37.22 13.59
N GLY A 226 -13.81 -36.66 14.78
CA GLY A 226 -14.44 -35.40 15.10
C GLY A 226 -14.15 -34.24 14.14
N LYS A 227 -15.19 -33.44 13.93
CA LYS A 227 -15.12 -32.07 13.41
C LYS A 227 -14.48 -31.85 12.05
N GLN A 228 -15.01 -32.41 10.98
CA GLN A 228 -14.89 -31.75 9.72
C GLN A 228 -15.86 -30.55 9.72
N GLU A 229 -15.30 -29.36 9.64
CA GLU A 229 -16.05 -28.14 9.37
C GLU A 229 -16.84 -28.32 8.06
N ALA A 230 -18.10 -27.85 8.03
CA ALA A 230 -18.90 -27.93 6.81
C ALA A 230 -18.12 -27.33 5.64
N PRO A 231 -18.07 -27.98 4.46
CA PRO A 231 -17.25 -27.50 3.33
C PRO A 231 -17.56 -26.06 2.96
N THR A 232 -18.85 -25.69 3.05
CA THR A 232 -19.35 -24.34 2.75
C THR A 232 -18.97 -23.29 3.81
N ALA A 233 -18.65 -23.70 5.03
CA ALA A 233 -18.20 -22.78 6.09
C ALA A 233 -16.69 -22.49 6.04
N LYS A 234 -15.94 -23.21 5.24
CA LYS A 234 -14.49 -22.98 5.09
C LYS A 234 -14.21 -21.64 4.45
N HIS A 235 -13.22 -20.91 4.98
CA HIS A 235 -12.78 -19.66 4.42
C HIS A 235 -11.85 -19.83 3.20
N GLY A 236 -11.78 -18.79 2.36
CA GLY A 236 -10.89 -18.73 1.20
C GLY A 236 -11.31 -19.62 0.05
N VAL A 237 -10.36 -19.94 -0.84
CA VAL A 237 -10.62 -20.59 -2.14
C VAL A 237 -11.37 -21.91 -2.03
N ILE A 238 -11.07 -22.73 -1.00
CA ILE A 238 -11.69 -24.04 -0.83
C ILE A 238 -13.17 -23.89 -0.50
N GLY A 239 -13.49 -23.03 0.47
CA GLY A 239 -14.87 -22.75 0.82
C GLY A 239 -15.65 -22.10 -0.31
N ALA A 240 -15.02 -21.15 -1.00
CA ALA A 240 -15.63 -20.52 -2.19
C ALA A 240 -15.92 -21.56 -3.28
N PHE A 241 -14.98 -22.48 -3.56
CA PHE A 241 -15.22 -23.58 -4.50
C PHE A 241 -16.42 -24.44 -4.09
N CYS A 242 -16.50 -24.85 -2.81
CA CYS A 242 -17.58 -25.69 -2.29
C CYS A 242 -18.93 -24.94 -2.19
N ARG A 243 -18.93 -23.59 -2.09
CA ARG A 243 -20.14 -22.78 -2.17
C ARG A 243 -20.59 -22.54 -3.62
N THR A 244 -19.66 -22.45 -4.54
CA THR A 244 -19.95 -22.28 -5.98
C THR A 244 -20.41 -23.59 -6.59
N TYR A 245 -19.79 -24.70 -6.20
CA TYR A 245 -20.05 -26.04 -6.75
C TYR A 245 -20.29 -27.03 -5.61
N ASP A 246 -21.51 -27.52 -5.48
CA ASP A 246 -21.78 -28.73 -4.74
C ASP A 246 -21.18 -29.97 -5.46
N VAL A 247 -21.35 -31.15 -4.92
CA VAL A 247 -20.84 -32.37 -5.53
C VAL A 247 -21.44 -32.59 -6.92
N TYR A 248 -22.72 -32.31 -7.11
CA TYR A 248 -23.39 -32.51 -8.39
C TYR A 248 -22.82 -31.58 -9.48
N ALA A 249 -22.80 -30.30 -9.20
CA ALA A 249 -22.25 -29.30 -10.13
C ALA A 249 -20.74 -29.52 -10.42
N ALA A 250 -19.99 -29.98 -9.40
CA ALA A 250 -18.58 -30.29 -9.56
C ALA A 250 -18.36 -31.52 -10.45
N MET A 251 -19.19 -32.56 -10.31
CA MET A 251 -19.15 -33.74 -11.19
C MET A 251 -19.45 -33.35 -12.65
N ASP A 252 -20.49 -32.58 -12.86
CA ASP A 252 -20.89 -32.20 -14.21
C ASP A 252 -19.87 -31.31 -14.92
N LYS A 253 -19.28 -30.36 -14.20
CA LYS A 253 -18.35 -29.39 -14.81
C LYS A 253 -16.92 -29.92 -14.97
N PHE A 254 -16.36 -30.58 -13.96
CA PHE A 254 -14.93 -30.88 -13.89
C PHE A 254 -14.59 -32.34 -14.17
N ILE A 255 -15.50 -33.28 -13.90
CA ILE A 255 -15.32 -34.72 -14.12
C ILE A 255 -16.56 -35.34 -14.79
N PRO A 256 -16.97 -34.79 -15.94
CA PRO A 256 -18.18 -35.27 -16.63
C PRO A 256 -18.06 -36.73 -17.02
N GLY A 257 -19.13 -37.50 -16.80
CA GLY A 257 -19.21 -38.91 -17.18
C GLY A 257 -18.44 -39.87 -16.27
N VAL A 258 -17.73 -39.40 -15.25
CA VAL A 258 -17.06 -40.25 -14.24
C VAL A 258 -18.07 -40.97 -13.33
N TYR A 259 -19.14 -40.29 -12.98
CA TYR A 259 -20.24 -40.85 -12.20
C TYR A 259 -21.56 -40.75 -12.94
N VAL A 260 -22.29 -41.87 -13.00
CA VAL A 260 -23.57 -41.94 -13.69
C VAL A 260 -24.67 -42.19 -12.63
N PRO A 261 -25.79 -41.42 -12.65
CA PRO A 261 -26.88 -41.60 -11.70
C PRO A 261 -27.52 -42.99 -11.85
N THR A 262 -28.08 -43.49 -10.74
CA THR A 262 -28.91 -44.72 -10.74
C THR A 262 -30.36 -44.38 -10.50
N ASP A 263 -31.26 -45.38 -10.60
CA ASP A 263 -32.68 -45.25 -10.29
C ASP A 263 -32.95 -44.94 -8.80
N ILE A 264 -31.92 -45.09 -7.94
CA ILE A 264 -32.01 -44.77 -6.51
C ILE A 264 -31.46 -43.37 -6.29
N PRO A 265 -32.28 -42.47 -5.71
CA PRO A 265 -31.82 -41.09 -5.40
C PRO A 265 -30.51 -41.08 -4.63
N GLU A 266 -29.64 -40.07 -4.92
CA GLU A 266 -28.34 -39.85 -4.27
C GLU A 266 -27.30 -40.96 -4.49
N ARG A 267 -27.62 -42.02 -5.28
CA ARG A 267 -26.67 -43.09 -5.65
C ARG A 267 -26.17 -42.97 -7.09
N TYR A 268 -24.89 -43.09 -7.22
CA TYR A 268 -24.18 -42.97 -8.50
C TYR A 268 -23.28 -44.19 -8.70
N THR A 269 -23.08 -44.56 -9.93
CA THR A 269 -22.12 -45.57 -10.35
C THR A 269 -20.86 -44.91 -10.85
N TYR A 270 -19.70 -45.34 -10.31
CA TYR A 270 -18.40 -44.92 -10.87
C TYR A 270 -18.15 -45.78 -12.14
N THR A 271 -17.96 -45.07 -13.27
CA THR A 271 -17.87 -45.73 -14.60
C THR A 271 -16.61 -46.56 -14.80
N GLY A 272 -15.54 -46.32 -14.04
CA GLY A 272 -14.30 -47.08 -14.03
C GLY A 272 -14.35 -48.32 -13.14
N GLY A 273 -15.46 -48.67 -12.51
CA GLY A 273 -15.66 -49.80 -11.63
C GLY A 273 -16.67 -50.79 -12.18
N SER A 274 -16.77 -51.97 -11.55
CA SER A 274 -17.70 -53.07 -11.92
C SER A 274 -18.91 -53.17 -11.01
N THR A 275 -18.99 -52.31 -9.95
CA THR A 275 -20.13 -52.26 -9.04
C THR A 275 -21.10 -51.13 -9.40
N THR A 276 -22.39 -51.26 -9.09
CA THR A 276 -23.44 -50.27 -9.37
C THR A 276 -23.89 -49.61 -8.08
N GLY A 277 -24.17 -48.29 -8.13
CA GLY A 277 -24.74 -47.55 -7.02
C GLY A 277 -23.85 -47.41 -5.81
N GLY A 278 -22.55 -47.59 -5.97
CA GLY A 278 -21.56 -47.55 -4.89
C GLY A 278 -21.05 -46.18 -4.47
N ALA A 279 -21.30 -45.14 -5.24
CA ALA A 279 -21.02 -43.77 -4.87
C ALA A 279 -22.32 -43.13 -4.32
N ILE A 280 -22.28 -42.64 -3.09
CA ILE A 280 -23.46 -42.12 -2.38
C ILE A 280 -23.18 -40.66 -2.02
N ILE A 281 -24.13 -39.79 -2.35
CA ILE A 281 -24.07 -38.37 -2.03
C ILE A 281 -24.85 -38.11 -0.72
N TYR A 282 -24.29 -37.30 0.14
CA TYR A 282 -24.78 -36.97 1.46
C TYR A 282 -25.02 -35.48 1.65
N GLU A 283 -25.89 -35.13 2.62
CA GLU A 283 -26.12 -33.76 3.08
C GLU A 283 -26.47 -32.79 1.93
N GLY A 284 -27.35 -33.24 1.00
CA GLY A 284 -27.82 -32.38 -0.09
C GLY A 284 -26.73 -31.93 -1.04
N GLY A 285 -25.76 -32.78 -1.34
CA GLY A 285 -24.67 -32.46 -2.30
C GLY A 285 -23.38 -31.97 -1.66
N GLN A 286 -23.28 -31.94 -0.33
CA GLN A 286 -22.05 -31.46 0.32
C GLN A 286 -20.92 -32.49 0.29
N PHE A 287 -21.22 -33.77 0.33
CA PHE A 287 -20.24 -34.85 0.37
C PHE A 287 -20.61 -36.01 -0.55
N LEU A 288 -19.57 -36.70 -1.05
CA LEU A 288 -19.67 -37.98 -1.72
C LEU A 288 -18.82 -39.00 -0.98
N TYR A 289 -19.33 -40.23 -0.81
CA TYR A 289 -18.54 -41.38 -0.40
C TYR A 289 -18.70 -42.49 -1.43
N SER A 290 -17.58 -43.03 -1.91
CA SER A 290 -17.57 -44.14 -2.88
C SER A 290 -17.12 -45.42 -2.23
N HIS A 291 -17.91 -46.51 -2.49
CA HIS A 291 -17.54 -47.90 -2.12
C HIS A 291 -16.79 -48.60 -3.26
N HIS A 292 -16.61 -47.96 -4.40
CA HIS A 292 -15.87 -48.56 -5.48
C HIS A 292 -14.37 -48.61 -5.14
N ALA A 293 -13.78 -49.82 -5.15
CA ALA A 293 -12.39 -50.02 -4.75
C ALA A 293 -11.37 -49.40 -5.75
N THR A 294 -11.76 -49.25 -7.01
CA THR A 294 -10.95 -48.66 -8.09
C THR A 294 -11.13 -47.16 -8.21
N ASP A 295 -12.09 -46.59 -7.54
CA ASP A 295 -12.34 -45.13 -7.54
C ASP A 295 -11.25 -44.39 -6.77
N PRO A 296 -10.59 -43.38 -7.35
CA PRO A 296 -9.64 -42.52 -6.63
C PRO A 296 -10.22 -41.88 -5.33
N ALA A 297 -11.53 -41.66 -5.29
CA ALA A 297 -12.27 -41.17 -4.12
C ALA A 297 -12.77 -42.30 -3.19
N GLY A 298 -12.48 -43.59 -3.55
CA GLY A 298 -12.95 -44.77 -2.83
C GLY A 298 -12.52 -44.79 -1.35
N GLY A 299 -13.46 -45.18 -0.47
CA GLY A 299 -13.21 -45.29 0.96
C GLY A 299 -13.03 -43.94 1.71
N GLN A 300 -13.27 -42.79 1.06
CA GLN A 300 -13.13 -41.47 1.62
C GLN A 300 -14.40 -40.66 1.51
N LEU A 301 -14.66 -39.84 2.52
CA LEU A 301 -15.76 -38.85 2.45
C LEU A 301 -15.19 -37.57 1.84
N CYS A 302 -15.56 -37.27 0.60
CA CYS A 302 -15.05 -36.16 -0.20
C CYS A 302 -16.08 -35.04 -0.32
N ASN A 303 -15.69 -33.80 -0.06
CA ASN A 303 -16.42 -32.63 -0.55
C ASN A 303 -16.15 -32.42 -2.04
N SER A 304 -16.81 -31.46 -2.68
CA SER A 304 -16.63 -31.18 -4.12
C SER A 304 -15.18 -30.86 -4.50
N PHE A 305 -14.46 -30.11 -3.67
CA PHE A 305 -13.04 -29.78 -3.90
C PHE A 305 -12.13 -31.02 -3.87
N ASP A 306 -12.28 -31.87 -2.84
CA ASP A 306 -11.49 -33.08 -2.71
C ASP A 306 -11.85 -34.12 -3.77
N LEU A 307 -13.11 -34.21 -4.15
CA LEU A 307 -13.58 -35.11 -5.23
C LEU A 307 -12.87 -34.77 -6.54
N VAL A 308 -12.93 -33.51 -6.97
CA VAL A 308 -12.26 -33.05 -8.21
C VAL A 308 -10.75 -33.22 -8.11
N ARG A 309 -10.14 -32.90 -6.96
CA ARG A 309 -8.72 -33.07 -6.70
C ARG A 309 -8.24 -34.51 -6.94
N LEU A 310 -8.98 -35.48 -6.38
CA LEU A 310 -8.59 -36.89 -6.46
C LEU A 310 -8.73 -37.42 -7.87
N HIS A 311 -9.70 -37.00 -8.64
CA HIS A 311 -9.90 -37.46 -10.01
C HIS A 311 -8.96 -36.79 -11.01
N LEU A 312 -8.61 -35.51 -10.85
CA LEU A 312 -7.79 -34.81 -11.83
C LEU A 312 -6.29 -34.78 -11.48
N PHE A 313 -5.93 -34.90 -10.22
CA PHE A 313 -4.56 -34.61 -9.79
C PHE A 313 -3.95 -35.65 -8.86
N ALA A 314 -4.63 -36.75 -8.53
CA ALA A 314 -4.11 -37.74 -7.56
C ALA A 314 -2.74 -38.34 -7.96
N ASP A 315 -2.48 -38.47 -9.25
CA ASP A 315 -1.20 -39.04 -9.77
C ASP A 315 0.01 -38.16 -9.43
N GLN A 316 -0.21 -36.84 -9.19
CA GLN A 316 0.87 -35.93 -8.78
C GLN A 316 1.39 -36.23 -7.37
N ASP A 317 0.64 -36.99 -6.57
CA ASP A 317 1.00 -37.33 -5.19
C ASP A 317 1.83 -38.59 -5.07
N ASP A 318 2.13 -39.32 -6.16
CA ASP A 318 2.78 -40.63 -6.13
C ASP A 318 4.18 -40.62 -5.50
N ASP A 319 4.91 -39.53 -5.64
CA ASP A 319 6.23 -39.31 -5.05
C ASP A 319 6.19 -38.63 -3.67
N ALA A 320 5.01 -38.33 -3.16
CA ALA A 320 4.88 -37.68 -1.86
C ALA A 320 5.23 -38.66 -0.72
N ALA A 321 5.97 -38.15 0.28
CA ALA A 321 6.33 -38.97 1.44
C ALA A 321 5.08 -39.48 2.18
N PRO A 322 5.05 -40.75 2.64
CA PRO A 322 3.92 -41.26 3.40
C PRO A 322 3.61 -40.40 4.63
N GLY A 323 2.33 -40.05 4.82
CA GLY A 323 1.88 -39.22 5.92
C GLY A 323 2.04 -37.72 5.68
N THR A 324 2.39 -37.30 4.45
CA THR A 324 2.33 -35.89 4.06
C THR A 324 0.90 -35.35 4.29
N PRO A 325 0.72 -34.27 5.03
CA PRO A 325 -0.60 -33.64 5.20
C PRO A 325 -1.22 -33.27 3.86
N VAL A 326 -2.53 -33.47 3.70
CA VAL A 326 -3.25 -33.23 2.43
C VAL A 326 -2.99 -31.84 1.86
N ASN A 327 -2.94 -30.83 2.72
CA ASN A 327 -2.69 -29.43 2.32
C ASN A 327 -1.26 -29.15 1.82
N LYS A 328 -0.35 -30.12 1.92
CA LYS A 328 1.02 -30.06 1.39
C LYS A 328 1.23 -30.94 0.16
N LEU A 329 0.23 -31.67 -0.26
CA LEU A 329 0.31 -32.52 -1.46
C LEU A 329 0.34 -31.69 -2.74
N PRO A 330 1.07 -32.16 -3.78
CA PRO A 330 1.06 -31.54 -5.11
C PRO A 330 -0.35 -31.42 -5.70
N SER A 331 -1.17 -32.49 -5.59
CA SER A 331 -2.57 -32.49 -6.04
C SER A 331 -3.39 -31.37 -5.41
N TYR A 332 -3.16 -31.10 -4.15
CA TYR A 332 -3.86 -30.02 -3.43
C TYR A 332 -3.49 -28.64 -3.96
N THR A 333 -2.22 -28.43 -4.30
CA THR A 333 -1.75 -27.20 -4.91
C THR A 333 -2.32 -27.04 -6.33
N ALA A 334 -2.34 -28.11 -7.12
CA ALA A 334 -2.92 -28.12 -8.46
C ALA A 334 -4.43 -27.80 -8.43
N MET A 335 -5.17 -28.41 -7.52
CA MET A 335 -6.60 -28.15 -7.34
C MET A 335 -6.89 -26.72 -6.89
N ARG A 336 -6.06 -26.15 -6.03
CA ARG A 336 -6.19 -24.72 -5.67
C ARG A 336 -5.98 -23.80 -6.85
N ARG A 337 -5.02 -24.10 -7.72
CA ARG A 337 -4.78 -23.34 -8.96
C ARG A 337 -5.99 -23.41 -9.89
N LEU A 338 -6.57 -24.59 -10.06
CA LEU A 338 -7.79 -24.77 -10.83
C LEU A 338 -8.93 -23.91 -10.26
N ALA A 339 -9.14 -23.96 -8.95
CA ALA A 339 -10.18 -23.19 -8.27
C ALA A 339 -9.98 -21.66 -8.39
N VAL A 340 -8.72 -21.19 -8.33
CA VAL A 340 -8.38 -19.76 -8.55
C VAL A 340 -8.54 -19.34 -10.00
N ALA A 341 -8.34 -20.25 -10.94
CA ALA A 341 -8.55 -19.99 -12.37
C ALA A 341 -10.03 -19.98 -12.79
N ASP A 342 -10.92 -20.49 -11.93
CA ASP A 342 -12.35 -20.53 -12.20
C ASP A 342 -13.00 -19.16 -11.92
N GLU A 343 -13.60 -18.56 -12.96
CA GLU A 343 -14.20 -17.23 -12.87
C GLU A 343 -15.38 -17.16 -11.87
N SER A 344 -16.17 -18.21 -11.75
CA SER A 344 -17.30 -18.24 -10.83
C SER A 344 -16.84 -18.28 -9.37
N VAL A 345 -15.77 -19.03 -9.09
CA VAL A 345 -15.17 -19.10 -7.75
C VAL A 345 -14.52 -17.76 -7.37
N THR A 346 -13.82 -17.14 -8.30
CA THR A 346 -13.17 -15.84 -8.04
C THR A 346 -14.19 -14.71 -7.92
N ALA A 347 -15.26 -14.73 -8.71
CA ALA A 347 -16.36 -13.76 -8.59
C ALA A 347 -17.05 -13.85 -7.22
N LEU A 348 -17.25 -15.06 -6.71
CA LEU A 348 -17.80 -15.24 -5.36
C LEU A 348 -16.85 -14.70 -4.28
N LEU A 349 -15.54 -14.99 -4.40
CA LEU A 349 -14.52 -14.43 -3.50
C LEU A 349 -14.52 -12.90 -3.50
N ASP A 350 -14.66 -12.27 -4.68
CA ASP A 350 -14.72 -10.81 -4.81
C ASP A 350 -15.99 -10.25 -4.14
N SER A 351 -17.13 -10.89 -4.38
CA SER A 351 -18.40 -10.48 -3.79
C SER A 351 -18.37 -10.59 -2.25
N GLU A 352 -17.84 -11.69 -1.72
CA GLU A 352 -17.69 -11.89 -0.28
C GLU A 352 -16.78 -10.84 0.34
N ARG A 353 -15.64 -10.55 -0.32
CA ARG A 353 -14.68 -9.54 0.13
C ARG A 353 -15.29 -8.14 0.09
N TYR A 354 -16.00 -7.82 -0.97
CA TYR A 354 -16.73 -6.55 -1.07
C TYR A 354 -17.80 -6.40 0.03
N ALA A 355 -18.52 -7.46 0.31
CA ALA A 355 -19.52 -7.47 1.37
C ALA A 355 -18.89 -7.29 2.77
N GLU A 356 -17.76 -7.94 3.04
CA GLU A 356 -16.98 -7.74 4.28
C GLU A 356 -16.51 -6.28 4.42
N ALA A 357 -15.99 -5.69 3.32
CA ALA A 357 -15.60 -4.29 3.29
C ALA A 357 -16.81 -3.36 3.48
N ALA A 358 -17.95 -3.67 2.88
CA ALA A 358 -19.19 -2.90 3.04
C ALA A 358 -19.75 -2.96 4.45
N ALA A 359 -19.59 -4.08 5.14
CA ALA A 359 -19.97 -4.21 6.55
C ALA A 359 -19.04 -3.42 7.49
N ALA A 360 -17.77 -3.27 7.13
CA ALA A 360 -16.78 -2.53 7.92
C ALA A 360 -16.80 -1.02 7.65
N PHE A 361 -17.20 -0.61 6.43
CA PHE A 361 -17.14 0.77 5.95
C PHE A 361 -18.45 1.13 5.24
N ALA A 362 -18.97 2.32 5.49
CA ALA A 362 -20.16 2.80 4.81
C ALA A 362 -20.01 2.75 3.29
N THR A 363 -21.00 2.21 2.60
CA THR A 363 -21.02 2.17 1.13
C THR A 363 -21.66 3.46 0.60
N PRO A 364 -21.09 4.13 -0.40
CA PRO A 364 -21.74 5.23 -1.09
C PRO A 364 -23.06 4.77 -1.70
N ALA A 365 -24.11 5.58 -1.59
CA ALA A 365 -25.42 5.26 -2.14
C ALA A 365 -25.37 5.22 -3.68
N GLY A 366 -25.96 4.18 -4.30
CA GLY A 366 -26.27 4.19 -5.73
C GLY A 366 -25.67 3.11 -6.62
N GLU A 367 -24.80 2.21 -6.11
CA GLU A 367 -24.26 1.08 -6.89
C GLU A 367 -24.71 -0.26 -6.32
N SER A 368 -25.06 -1.22 -7.19
CA SER A 368 -25.28 -2.59 -6.76
C SER A 368 -23.95 -3.24 -6.33
N PRO A 369 -23.94 -4.15 -5.35
CA PRO A 369 -22.73 -4.86 -4.94
C PRO A 369 -22.03 -5.61 -6.09
N GLU A 370 -22.79 -6.06 -7.07
CA GLU A 370 -22.29 -6.80 -8.22
C GLU A 370 -21.58 -5.89 -9.23
N GLU A 371 -22.14 -4.71 -9.52
CA GLU A 371 -21.50 -3.70 -10.37
C GLU A 371 -20.26 -3.13 -9.70
N ALA A 372 -20.36 -2.85 -8.42
CA ALA A 372 -19.24 -2.34 -7.62
C ALA A 372 -18.09 -3.35 -7.49
N ALA A 373 -18.34 -4.65 -7.54
CA ALA A 373 -17.31 -5.68 -7.48
C ALA A 373 -16.72 -6.06 -8.86
N ASN A 374 -17.34 -5.66 -9.97
CA ASN A 374 -16.92 -6.09 -11.30
C ASN A 374 -15.47 -5.70 -11.65
N TRP A 375 -15.02 -4.50 -11.26
CA TRP A 375 -13.65 -4.04 -11.49
C TRP A 375 -12.61 -4.89 -10.74
N MET A 376 -13.01 -5.56 -9.62
CA MET A 376 -12.12 -6.40 -8.81
C MET A 376 -11.62 -7.62 -9.58
N ARG A 377 -12.31 -8.03 -10.64
CA ARG A 377 -11.84 -9.10 -11.56
C ARG A 377 -10.51 -8.75 -12.23
N GLY A 378 -10.20 -7.48 -12.37
CA GLY A 378 -8.90 -7.00 -12.88
C GLY A 378 -7.74 -7.12 -11.91
N LEU A 379 -8.01 -7.40 -10.62
CA LEU A 379 -6.96 -7.54 -9.61
C LEU A 379 -6.19 -8.85 -9.81
N LYS A 380 -4.88 -8.74 -9.93
CA LYS A 380 -3.96 -9.88 -9.98
C LYS A 380 -4.01 -10.65 -8.67
N ARG A 381 -4.06 -11.99 -8.78
CA ARG A 381 -4.16 -12.90 -7.62
C ARG A 381 -3.02 -13.87 -7.58
N HIS A 382 -2.63 -14.24 -6.38
CA HIS A 382 -1.69 -15.33 -6.16
C HIS A 382 -2.34 -16.67 -6.56
N PRO A 383 -1.75 -17.43 -7.51
CA PRO A 383 -2.40 -18.58 -8.14
C PRO A 383 -2.76 -19.71 -7.19
N ASN A 384 -2.04 -19.84 -6.07
CA ASN A 384 -2.30 -20.91 -5.10
C ASN A 384 -3.20 -20.50 -3.94
N THR A 385 -3.36 -19.19 -3.65
CA THR A 385 -4.10 -18.73 -2.47
C THR A 385 -5.38 -17.99 -2.81
N GLY A 386 -5.50 -17.48 -4.05
CA GLY A 386 -6.58 -16.61 -4.46
C GLY A 386 -6.57 -15.21 -3.81
N ARG A 387 -5.59 -14.91 -2.95
CA ARG A 387 -5.42 -13.57 -2.38
C ARG A 387 -4.93 -12.60 -3.43
N TYR A 388 -5.28 -11.34 -3.32
CA TYR A 388 -4.74 -10.32 -4.19
C TYR A 388 -3.23 -10.20 -4.03
N ASP A 389 -2.52 -10.09 -5.13
CA ASP A 389 -1.09 -9.88 -5.13
C ASP A 389 -0.77 -8.48 -4.58
N ASN A 390 0.24 -8.42 -3.72
CA ASN A 390 0.73 -7.18 -3.17
C ASN A 390 1.60 -6.44 -4.19
N THR A 391 0.96 -5.76 -5.16
CA THR A 391 1.60 -5.03 -6.25
C THR A 391 1.11 -3.59 -6.32
N VAL A 392 1.94 -2.70 -6.88
CA VAL A 392 1.56 -1.31 -7.14
C VAL A 392 0.36 -1.25 -8.09
N ASP A 393 0.33 -2.12 -9.11
CA ASP A 393 -0.77 -2.19 -10.09
C ASP A 393 -2.11 -2.46 -9.42
N ASN A 394 -2.17 -3.45 -8.49
CA ASN A 394 -3.40 -3.76 -7.77
C ASN A 394 -3.86 -2.59 -6.90
N VAL A 395 -2.94 -1.96 -6.17
CA VAL A 395 -3.27 -0.80 -5.35
C VAL A 395 -3.76 0.35 -6.22
N LEU A 396 -3.13 0.58 -7.39
CA LEU A 396 -3.54 1.62 -8.32
C LEU A 396 -4.96 1.36 -8.87
N LEU A 397 -5.24 0.10 -9.22
CA LEU A 397 -6.57 -0.30 -9.66
C LEU A 397 -7.64 -0.06 -8.59
N ILE A 398 -7.32 -0.38 -7.33
CA ILE A 398 -8.19 -0.08 -6.17
C ILE A 398 -8.42 1.42 -6.02
N LEU A 399 -7.36 2.24 -6.03
CA LEU A 399 -7.46 3.69 -5.86
C LEU A 399 -8.33 4.36 -6.93
N ASN A 400 -8.31 3.82 -8.15
CA ASN A 400 -9.04 4.38 -9.29
C ASN A 400 -10.48 3.87 -9.43
N ASN A 401 -10.83 2.73 -8.81
CA ASN A 401 -12.12 2.09 -9.06
C ASN A 401 -12.97 1.87 -7.80
N ASP A 402 -12.36 1.75 -6.62
CA ASP A 402 -13.14 1.62 -5.38
C ASP A 402 -14.04 2.84 -5.18
N PRO A 403 -15.36 2.69 -5.08
CA PRO A 403 -16.31 3.82 -4.93
C PRO A 403 -16.03 4.73 -3.74
N ARG A 404 -15.27 4.25 -2.74
CA ARG A 404 -14.89 5.03 -1.56
C ARG A 404 -13.61 5.85 -1.76
N LEU A 405 -12.85 5.57 -2.83
CA LEU A 405 -11.52 6.18 -3.08
C LEU A 405 -11.44 6.89 -4.44
N ARG A 406 -12.16 6.41 -5.46
CA ARG A 406 -12.09 6.92 -6.82
C ARG A 406 -12.39 8.43 -6.87
N ASP A 407 -11.64 9.16 -7.69
CA ASP A 407 -11.76 10.61 -7.91
C ASP A 407 -11.50 11.49 -6.68
N ARG A 408 -11.12 10.87 -5.53
CA ARG A 408 -10.93 11.60 -4.27
C ARG A 408 -9.49 11.93 -3.95
N ILE A 409 -8.54 11.38 -4.70
CA ILE A 409 -7.11 11.57 -4.52
C ILE A 409 -6.57 12.31 -5.73
N ALA A 410 -5.96 13.47 -5.52
CA ALA A 410 -5.39 14.26 -6.59
C ALA A 410 -4.09 14.94 -6.17
N LEU A 411 -3.33 15.43 -7.15
CA LEU A 411 -2.20 16.33 -6.94
C LEU A 411 -2.64 17.75 -7.22
N ASP A 412 -2.44 18.63 -6.26
CA ASP A 412 -2.47 20.07 -6.49
C ASP A 412 -1.13 20.50 -7.09
N GLU A 413 -1.10 20.75 -8.38
CA GLU A 413 0.13 21.16 -9.08
C GLU A 413 0.58 22.56 -8.67
N PHE A 414 -0.35 23.45 -8.29
CA PHE A 414 -0.01 24.76 -7.82
C PHE A 414 0.75 24.71 -6.49
N ALA A 415 0.28 23.89 -5.55
CA ALA A 415 0.91 23.70 -4.26
C ALA A 415 1.96 22.57 -4.24
N SER A 416 2.07 21.78 -5.32
CA SER A 416 2.90 20.56 -5.39
C SER A 416 2.64 19.61 -4.22
N ARG A 417 1.36 19.44 -3.84
CA ARG A 417 0.94 18.61 -2.69
C ARG A 417 -0.24 17.74 -3.06
N ALA A 418 -0.25 16.52 -2.51
CA ALA A 418 -1.41 15.67 -2.60
C ALA A 418 -2.61 16.31 -1.85
N VAL A 419 -3.79 16.14 -2.41
CA VAL A 419 -5.05 16.63 -1.84
C VAL A 419 -6.11 15.56 -1.82
N ALA A 420 -6.89 15.59 -0.77
CA ALA A 420 -8.10 14.80 -0.60
C ALA A 420 -9.32 15.60 -1.11
N ARG A 421 -10.23 14.93 -1.81
CA ARG A 421 -11.48 15.48 -2.32
C ARG A 421 -12.67 14.72 -1.72
N GLY A 422 -13.28 15.26 -0.68
CA GLY A 422 -14.44 14.66 -0.01
C GLY A 422 -14.10 13.63 1.06
N PRO A 423 -15.10 12.87 1.54
CA PRO A 423 -14.95 11.96 2.66
C PRO A 423 -14.23 10.68 2.27
N PHE A 424 -13.57 10.07 3.25
CA PHE A 424 -12.90 8.77 3.15
C PHE A 424 -13.39 7.84 4.25
N PRO A 425 -13.15 6.53 4.17
CA PRO A 425 -13.51 5.58 5.23
C PRO A 425 -12.93 5.90 6.62
N TRP A 426 -11.85 6.66 6.68
CA TRP A 426 -11.19 7.09 7.92
C TRP A 426 -11.41 8.56 8.27
N ASP A 427 -12.05 9.34 7.40
CA ASP A 427 -12.25 10.79 7.60
C ASP A 427 -13.51 11.26 6.86
N SER A 428 -14.53 11.61 7.62
CA SER A 428 -15.83 12.04 7.07
C SER A 428 -15.88 13.48 6.60
N ARG A 429 -14.77 14.23 6.66
CA ARG A 429 -14.76 15.64 6.24
C ARG A 429 -15.04 15.79 4.75
N GLU A 430 -15.97 16.66 4.44
CA GLU A 430 -16.33 17.00 3.07
C GLU A 430 -15.38 18.04 2.47
N GLY A 431 -15.37 18.13 1.14
CA GLY A 431 -14.62 19.14 0.39
C GLY A 431 -13.15 18.80 0.17
N ARG A 432 -12.42 19.80 -0.36
CA ARG A 432 -10.99 19.68 -0.68
C ARG A 432 -10.14 20.05 0.54
N ARG A 433 -9.17 19.22 0.88
CA ARG A 433 -8.19 19.45 1.94
C ARG A 433 -6.82 18.91 1.56
N ILE A 434 -5.80 19.39 2.24
CA ILE A 434 -4.43 18.86 2.07
C ILE A 434 -4.39 17.42 2.63
N TRP A 435 -3.75 16.54 1.89
CA TRP A 435 -3.45 15.17 2.33
C TRP A 435 -2.39 15.21 3.44
N GLY A 436 -2.62 14.53 4.54
CA GLY A 436 -1.74 14.54 5.71
C GLY A 436 -1.38 13.14 6.21
N ASP A 437 -0.58 13.07 7.27
CA ASP A 437 -0.10 11.81 7.86
C ASP A 437 -1.23 10.86 8.27
N ASN A 438 -2.36 11.41 8.73
CA ASN A 438 -3.55 10.61 9.05
C ASN A 438 -4.15 9.95 7.81
N ASP A 439 -4.05 10.59 6.64
CA ASP A 439 -4.51 10.01 5.39
C ASP A 439 -3.58 8.89 4.92
N ASP A 440 -2.28 9.07 5.12
CA ASP A 440 -1.29 7.99 4.85
C ASP A 440 -1.53 6.76 5.73
N ALA A 441 -1.91 6.95 6.98
CA ALA A 441 -2.27 5.87 7.87
C ALA A 441 -3.61 5.25 7.50
N GLY A 442 -4.60 6.10 7.20
CA GLY A 442 -5.96 5.71 6.86
C GLY A 442 -6.06 4.90 5.59
N ILE A 443 -5.37 5.32 4.52
CA ILE A 443 -5.37 4.58 3.26
C ILE A 443 -4.73 3.20 3.40
N ARG A 444 -3.64 3.07 4.16
CA ARG A 444 -3.00 1.78 4.43
C ARG A 444 -3.91 0.86 5.22
N TRP A 445 -4.50 1.37 6.30
CA TRP A 445 -5.45 0.63 7.10
C TRP A 445 -6.67 0.15 6.27
N TYR A 446 -7.20 1.02 5.44
CA TYR A 446 -8.33 0.68 4.58
C TYR A 446 -7.98 -0.43 3.57
N ILE A 447 -6.85 -0.27 2.85
CA ILE A 447 -6.41 -1.25 1.85
C ILE A 447 -6.07 -2.60 2.49
N GLU A 448 -5.44 -2.60 3.67
CA GLU A 448 -5.18 -3.82 4.43
C GLU A 448 -6.49 -4.48 4.86
N ARG A 449 -7.41 -3.72 5.44
CA ARG A 449 -8.68 -4.26 5.96
C ARG A 449 -9.62 -4.74 4.85
N ALA A 450 -9.75 -4.00 3.76
CA ALA A 450 -10.68 -4.30 2.69
C ALA A 450 -10.12 -5.32 1.68
N TYR A 451 -8.82 -5.30 1.41
CA TYR A 451 -8.21 -6.06 0.32
C TYR A 451 -7.11 -7.04 0.76
N ASP A 452 -6.75 -7.09 2.04
CA ASP A 452 -5.65 -7.91 2.57
C ASP A 452 -4.30 -7.63 1.87
N ILE A 453 -4.13 -6.39 1.39
CA ILE A 453 -2.90 -5.92 0.76
C ILE A 453 -2.12 -5.08 1.77
N THR A 454 -0.87 -5.46 2.02
CA THR A 454 0.03 -4.81 2.98
C THR A 454 1.27 -4.26 2.27
N GLY A 455 1.95 -3.31 2.90
CA GLY A 455 3.21 -2.78 2.40
C GLY A 455 3.17 -1.28 2.12
N LYS A 456 3.78 -0.52 3.03
CA LYS A 456 3.80 0.95 3.01
C LYS A 456 4.29 1.52 1.68
N GLU A 457 5.41 1.02 1.17
CA GLU A 457 6.04 1.60 -0.03
C GLU A 457 5.14 1.46 -1.27
N LYS A 458 4.54 0.30 -1.47
CA LYS A 458 3.68 0.05 -2.64
C LYS A 458 2.41 0.89 -2.62
N VAL A 459 1.81 1.06 -1.43
CA VAL A 459 0.64 1.93 -1.27
C VAL A 459 1.01 3.38 -1.55
N MET A 460 2.15 3.85 -1.04
CA MET A 460 2.61 5.23 -1.25
C MET A 460 3.01 5.49 -2.71
N ASP A 461 3.65 4.52 -3.38
CA ASP A 461 3.99 4.62 -4.80
C ASP A 461 2.71 4.70 -5.66
N ALA A 462 1.73 3.84 -5.38
CA ALA A 462 0.44 3.86 -6.08
C ALA A 462 -0.33 5.17 -5.81
N LEU A 463 -0.32 5.66 -4.56
CA LEU A 463 -0.93 6.93 -4.19
C LEU A 463 -0.33 8.10 -4.98
N SER A 464 1.00 8.13 -5.10
CA SER A 464 1.72 9.15 -5.88
C SER A 464 1.33 9.13 -7.35
N LEU A 465 1.24 7.92 -7.95
CA LEU A 465 0.84 7.75 -9.35
C LEU A 465 -0.62 8.13 -9.58
N CYS A 466 -1.52 7.69 -8.69
CA CYS A 466 -2.94 8.04 -8.73
C CYS A 466 -3.15 9.55 -8.61
N GLY A 467 -2.50 10.19 -7.61
CA GLY A 467 -2.58 11.64 -7.43
C GLY A 467 -2.12 12.41 -8.67
N ARG A 468 -1.05 11.95 -9.31
CA ARG A 468 -0.53 12.57 -10.54
C ARG A 468 -1.46 12.38 -11.74
N ALA A 469 -2.11 11.23 -11.86
CA ALA A 469 -3.09 10.99 -12.92
C ALA A 469 -4.32 11.91 -12.81
N HIS A 470 -4.64 12.36 -11.60
CA HIS A 470 -5.75 13.28 -11.30
C HIS A 470 -5.25 14.68 -10.91
N ALA A 471 -4.07 15.06 -11.40
CA ALA A 471 -3.49 16.37 -11.11
C ALA A 471 -4.36 17.51 -11.63
N SER A 472 -4.41 18.60 -10.86
CA SER A 472 -5.12 19.82 -11.24
C SER A 472 -4.41 21.05 -10.67
N ASP A 473 -4.45 22.15 -11.41
CA ASP A 473 -3.94 23.45 -10.97
C ASP A 473 -5.11 24.40 -10.68
N PRO A 474 -5.49 24.54 -9.42
CA PRO A 474 -6.70 25.28 -9.07
C PRO A 474 -6.60 26.79 -9.32
N VAL A 475 -5.39 27.37 -9.37
CA VAL A 475 -5.22 28.80 -9.71
C VAL A 475 -5.33 28.99 -11.22
N ARG A 476 -4.75 28.08 -12.00
CA ARG A 476 -4.92 28.07 -13.45
C ARG A 476 -6.38 27.87 -13.85
N GLU A 477 -7.04 26.87 -13.27
CA GLU A 477 -8.46 26.58 -13.52
C GLU A 477 -9.34 27.79 -13.20
N TYR A 478 -9.05 28.47 -12.08
CA TYR A 478 -9.74 29.70 -11.70
C TYR A 478 -9.53 30.78 -12.75
N LEU A 479 -8.29 31.09 -13.11
CA LEU A 479 -7.95 32.17 -14.05
C LEU A 479 -8.49 31.92 -15.48
N GLU A 480 -8.42 30.67 -15.94
CA GLU A 480 -8.89 30.27 -17.26
C GLU A 480 -10.42 30.21 -17.35
N GLY A 481 -11.10 30.05 -16.22
CA GLY A 481 -12.56 30.06 -16.12
C GLY A 481 -13.18 31.48 -16.09
N LEU A 482 -12.37 32.52 -15.91
CA LEU A 482 -12.87 33.89 -15.83
C LEU A 482 -13.19 34.51 -17.20
N VAL A 483 -14.25 35.28 -17.26
CA VAL A 483 -14.66 36.06 -18.44
C VAL A 483 -14.79 37.51 -18.05
N TRP A 484 -14.02 38.38 -18.72
CA TRP A 484 -14.04 39.83 -18.48
C TRP A 484 -15.28 40.48 -19.08
N ASP A 485 -15.92 41.38 -18.33
CA ASP A 485 -17.15 42.08 -18.73
C ASP A 485 -16.88 43.31 -19.63
N GLY A 486 -15.61 43.60 -19.92
CA GLY A 486 -15.22 44.74 -20.78
C GLY A 486 -15.03 46.06 -20.02
N THR A 487 -15.24 46.07 -18.70
CA THR A 487 -15.08 47.31 -17.92
C THR A 487 -13.70 47.38 -17.27
N PRO A 488 -12.86 48.36 -17.63
CA PRO A 488 -11.53 48.54 -17.04
C PRO A 488 -11.63 48.89 -15.54
N ARG A 489 -10.91 48.14 -14.69
CA ARG A 489 -10.85 48.38 -13.24
C ARG A 489 -9.46 48.18 -12.66
N LEU A 490 -8.60 47.39 -13.33
CA LEU A 490 -7.34 46.93 -12.78
C LEU A 490 -6.39 48.09 -12.49
N GLU A 491 -6.19 48.97 -13.44
CA GLU A 491 -5.22 50.06 -13.30
C GLU A 491 -5.55 51.03 -12.17
N THR A 492 -6.84 51.23 -11.88
CA THR A 492 -7.32 52.12 -10.83
C THR A 492 -7.57 51.44 -9.49
N LEU A 493 -7.25 50.15 -9.35
CA LEU A 493 -7.53 49.35 -8.15
C LEU A 493 -7.03 50.04 -6.86
N TYR A 494 -5.80 50.57 -6.85
CA TYR A 494 -5.27 51.27 -5.68
C TYR A 494 -5.83 52.65 -5.50
N VAL A 495 -6.19 53.31 -6.60
CA VAL A 495 -6.85 54.63 -6.58
C VAL A 495 -8.25 54.49 -5.99
N ASP A 496 -9.06 53.58 -6.56
CA ASP A 496 -10.48 53.45 -6.22
C ASP A 496 -10.67 52.88 -4.80
N TYR A 497 -9.86 51.94 -4.37
CA TYR A 497 -10.06 51.21 -3.12
C TYR A 497 -9.18 51.69 -1.97
N LEU A 498 -7.99 52.22 -2.26
CA LEU A 498 -7.04 52.65 -1.24
C LEU A 498 -6.75 54.16 -1.26
N GLY A 499 -7.35 54.93 -2.21
CA GLY A 499 -7.14 56.38 -2.31
C GLY A 499 -5.69 56.74 -2.63
N ALA A 500 -5.05 56.01 -3.54
CA ALA A 500 -3.73 56.35 -4.09
C ALA A 500 -3.86 57.50 -5.12
N ASP A 501 -2.73 58.14 -5.41
CA ASP A 501 -2.67 59.14 -6.50
C ASP A 501 -2.92 58.49 -7.86
N ASP A 502 -3.82 59.05 -8.64
CA ASP A 502 -4.07 58.65 -10.02
C ASP A 502 -3.03 59.28 -10.97
N ASN A 503 -2.00 58.50 -11.24
CA ASN A 503 -0.92 58.88 -12.13
C ASN A 503 -0.40 57.69 -12.94
N ILE A 504 0.42 57.97 -13.95
CA ILE A 504 0.95 56.97 -14.86
C ILE A 504 1.75 55.85 -14.14
N TYR A 505 2.46 56.19 -13.07
CA TYR A 505 3.24 55.26 -12.27
C TYR A 505 2.34 54.30 -11.48
N THR A 506 1.37 54.81 -10.70
CA THR A 506 0.43 54.04 -9.92
C THR A 506 -0.34 53.05 -10.78
N ARG A 507 -0.86 53.53 -11.92
CA ARG A 507 -1.57 52.67 -12.90
C ARG A 507 -0.67 51.61 -13.47
N ALA A 508 0.56 51.94 -13.88
CA ALA A 508 1.54 50.96 -14.40
C ALA A 508 1.93 49.91 -13.37
N VAL A 509 2.23 50.32 -12.14
CA VAL A 509 2.58 49.40 -11.04
C VAL A 509 1.46 48.40 -10.74
N THR A 510 0.23 48.92 -10.63
CA THR A 510 -0.95 48.10 -10.37
C THR A 510 -1.12 47.03 -11.46
N ARG A 511 -1.16 47.47 -12.72
CA ARG A 511 -1.32 46.59 -13.87
C ARG A 511 -0.25 45.52 -13.92
N LYS A 512 1.03 45.90 -13.81
CA LYS A 512 2.19 45.00 -13.94
C LYS A 512 2.28 43.98 -12.79
N ALA A 513 1.98 44.39 -11.56
CA ALA A 513 2.01 43.52 -10.40
C ALA A 513 0.98 42.38 -10.52
N PHE A 514 -0.24 42.70 -10.93
CA PHE A 514 -1.30 41.68 -11.08
C PHE A 514 -1.14 40.88 -12.37
N CYS A 515 -0.64 41.45 -13.47
CA CYS A 515 -0.23 40.69 -14.64
C CYS A 515 0.93 39.73 -14.32
N ALA A 516 1.88 40.08 -13.46
CA ALA A 516 2.93 39.21 -13.00
C ALA A 516 2.40 38.06 -12.14
N ALA A 517 1.36 38.30 -11.34
CA ALA A 517 0.67 37.23 -10.61
C ALA A 517 0.04 36.20 -11.56
N VAL A 518 -0.65 36.68 -12.61
CA VAL A 518 -1.19 35.87 -13.69
C VAL A 518 -0.07 35.08 -14.40
N ALA A 519 0.99 35.78 -14.80
CA ALA A 519 2.12 35.19 -15.51
C ALA A 519 2.75 34.03 -14.69
N ARG A 520 3.01 34.23 -13.41
CA ARG A 520 3.59 33.20 -12.53
C ARG A 520 2.65 32.04 -12.22
N ALA A 521 1.34 32.26 -12.24
CA ALA A 521 0.38 31.18 -12.12
C ALA A 521 0.31 30.33 -13.39
N LEU A 522 0.23 30.97 -14.58
CA LEU A 522 0.06 30.28 -15.86
C LEU A 522 1.37 29.81 -16.48
N MET A 523 2.49 30.53 -16.21
CA MET A 523 3.85 30.21 -16.64
C MET A 523 4.80 30.23 -15.44
N PRO A 524 4.83 29.18 -14.60
CA PRO A 524 5.65 29.13 -13.39
C PRO A 524 7.13 29.41 -13.68
N GLY A 525 7.78 30.13 -12.77
CA GLY A 525 9.17 30.57 -12.94
C GLY A 525 9.36 31.81 -13.79
N THR A 526 8.28 32.45 -14.27
CA THR A 526 8.37 33.72 -14.99
C THR A 526 9.15 34.73 -14.16
N LYS A 527 10.08 35.42 -14.82
CA LYS A 527 10.93 36.44 -14.19
C LYS A 527 10.10 37.66 -13.74
N PHE A 528 10.07 37.84 -12.46
CA PHE A 528 9.49 39.04 -11.82
C PHE A 528 10.14 39.25 -10.46
N ASP A 529 11.06 40.16 -10.33
CA ASP A 529 11.86 40.44 -9.14
C ASP A 529 11.45 41.74 -8.42
N CYS A 530 10.25 42.28 -8.75
CA CYS A 530 9.71 43.45 -8.12
C CYS A 530 8.61 43.10 -7.07
N MET A 531 8.43 44.04 -6.14
CA MET A 531 7.45 43.98 -5.09
C MET A 531 6.78 45.33 -4.96
N THR A 532 5.48 45.39 -5.15
CA THR A 532 4.71 46.63 -4.85
C THR A 532 4.61 46.78 -3.34
N VAL A 533 4.90 47.97 -2.84
CA VAL A 533 4.84 48.30 -1.42
C VAL A 533 3.78 49.36 -1.17
N LEU A 534 2.70 48.96 -0.51
CA LEU A 534 1.61 49.86 -0.16
C LEU A 534 1.97 50.61 1.13
N THR A 535 2.15 51.96 1.04
CA THR A 535 2.60 52.81 2.12
C THR A 535 1.48 53.75 2.58
N GLY A 536 1.15 53.76 3.87
CA GLY A 536 0.09 54.62 4.40
C GLY A 536 -0.36 54.21 5.79
N ALA A 537 -1.23 54.96 6.38
CA ALA A 537 -1.70 54.78 7.75
C ALA A 537 -2.21 53.36 8.06
N GLN A 538 -2.11 52.94 9.30
CA GLN A 538 -2.68 51.65 9.74
C GLN A 538 -4.22 51.67 9.63
N GLY A 539 -4.81 50.55 9.27
CA GLY A 539 -6.27 50.38 9.23
C GLY A 539 -6.95 50.77 7.92
N ILE A 540 -6.25 51.34 6.94
CA ILE A 540 -6.85 51.76 5.65
C ILE A 540 -7.21 50.61 4.70
N GLY A 541 -6.86 49.37 5.04
CA GLY A 541 -7.29 48.19 4.30
C GLY A 541 -6.24 47.56 3.39
N LYS A 542 -4.95 47.95 3.46
CA LYS A 542 -3.84 47.40 2.63
C LYS A 542 -3.84 45.87 2.59
N SER A 543 -3.68 45.23 3.73
CA SER A 543 -3.66 43.74 3.84
C SER A 543 -5.01 43.12 3.48
N THR A 544 -6.13 43.82 3.74
CA THR A 544 -7.46 43.33 3.38
C THR A 544 -7.65 43.26 1.88
N LEU A 545 -7.17 44.27 1.12
CA LEU A 545 -7.18 44.25 -0.33
C LEU A 545 -6.35 43.07 -0.87
N LEU A 546 -5.12 42.92 -0.40
CA LEU A 546 -4.24 41.83 -0.83
C LEU A 546 -4.83 40.45 -0.52
N ARG A 547 -5.43 40.25 0.65
CA ARG A 547 -6.11 39.03 1.08
C ARG A 547 -7.31 38.71 0.19
N LYS A 548 -8.14 39.72 -0.15
CA LYS A 548 -9.26 39.50 -1.05
C LYS A 548 -8.81 39.16 -2.47
N MET A 549 -7.78 39.85 -2.98
CA MET A 549 -7.21 39.55 -4.28
C MET A 549 -6.53 38.17 -4.32
N GLY A 550 -5.85 37.75 -3.25
CA GLY A 550 -5.19 36.45 -3.16
C GLY A 550 -6.15 35.30 -2.90
N LEU A 551 -7.43 35.57 -2.57
CA LEU A 551 -8.42 34.53 -2.27
C LEU A 551 -7.92 33.56 -1.20
N ARG A 552 -8.14 32.24 -1.42
CA ARG A 552 -7.62 31.19 -0.54
C ARG A 552 -6.12 30.92 -0.68
N TRP A 553 -5.45 31.54 -1.66
CA TRP A 553 -4.02 31.39 -1.92
C TRP A 553 -3.21 32.60 -1.46
N PHE A 554 -3.75 33.38 -0.54
CA PHE A 554 -3.08 34.46 0.16
C PHE A 554 -2.30 33.95 1.38
N SER A 555 -1.14 34.55 1.64
CA SER A 555 -0.42 34.36 2.89
C SER A 555 0.32 35.60 3.35
N ASP A 556 0.25 35.87 4.64
CA ASP A 556 1.00 36.88 5.38
C ASP A 556 2.02 36.27 6.37
N SER A 557 2.29 34.96 6.20
CA SER A 557 3.06 34.17 7.17
C SER A 557 4.57 34.17 6.90
N LEU A 558 5.04 34.83 5.85
CA LEU A 558 6.47 34.85 5.48
C LEU A 558 7.26 35.77 6.42
N LYS A 559 8.01 35.17 7.36
CA LYS A 559 8.82 35.91 8.35
C LYS A 559 10.32 35.83 8.10
N THR A 560 10.77 34.89 7.27
CA THR A 560 12.17 34.68 6.92
C THR A 560 12.35 34.64 5.41
N PHE A 561 13.50 35.09 4.92
CA PHE A 561 13.84 35.12 3.50
C PHE A 561 15.07 34.26 3.21
N GLU A 562 15.41 33.35 4.10
CA GLU A 562 16.57 32.49 3.97
C GLU A 562 16.23 31.04 4.27
N GLY A 563 16.95 30.16 3.61
CA GLY A 563 16.89 28.74 3.88
C GLY A 563 15.63 28.04 3.36
N LYS A 564 15.49 26.80 3.76
CA LYS A 564 14.43 25.90 3.32
C LYS A 564 13.05 26.34 3.79
N GLU A 565 12.95 26.87 5.01
CA GLU A 565 11.69 27.30 5.61
C GLU A 565 11.01 28.40 4.79
N ALA A 566 11.80 29.38 4.28
CA ALA A 566 11.26 30.41 3.42
C ALA A 566 10.64 29.84 2.13
N CYS A 567 11.29 28.85 1.53
CA CYS A 567 10.80 28.19 0.33
C CYS A 567 9.54 27.36 0.60
N GLU A 568 9.44 26.69 1.75
CA GLU A 568 8.26 25.94 2.15
C GLU A 568 7.04 26.82 2.40
N LEU A 569 7.24 28.03 2.97
CA LEU A 569 6.16 28.98 3.27
C LEU A 569 5.52 29.58 2.02
N VAL A 570 6.22 29.63 0.90
CA VAL A 570 5.67 30.16 -0.37
C VAL A 570 5.03 29.08 -1.24
N GLN A 571 5.13 27.80 -0.86
CA GLN A 571 4.51 26.71 -1.61
C GLN A 571 2.98 26.74 -1.47
N GLY A 572 2.29 26.77 -2.61
CA GLY A 572 0.84 26.82 -2.66
C GLY A 572 0.25 28.20 -2.33
N VAL A 573 1.10 29.23 -2.30
CA VAL A 573 0.69 30.63 -2.13
C VAL A 573 0.81 31.36 -3.47
N TRP A 574 -0.15 32.21 -3.77
CA TRP A 574 -0.17 33.02 -4.99
C TRP A 574 0.21 34.48 -4.68
N ILE A 575 -0.44 35.07 -3.68
CA ILE A 575 -0.16 36.41 -3.19
C ILE A 575 0.47 36.30 -1.79
N VAL A 576 1.70 36.77 -1.68
CA VAL A 576 2.46 36.82 -0.42
C VAL A 576 2.54 38.25 0.07
N GLU A 577 2.04 38.53 1.25
CA GLU A 577 2.25 39.80 1.92
C GLU A 577 3.50 39.76 2.80
N VAL A 578 4.35 40.76 2.63
CA VAL A 578 5.51 41.04 3.47
C VAL A 578 5.18 42.31 4.28
N GLY A 579 4.75 42.10 5.52
CA GLY A 579 4.39 43.18 6.43
C GLY A 579 5.59 43.85 7.11
N GLU A 580 5.37 45.04 7.66
CA GLU A 580 6.30 45.75 8.56
C GLU A 580 7.70 45.94 7.96
N LEU A 581 7.77 46.32 6.67
CA LEU A 581 9.05 46.55 5.98
C LEU A 581 9.92 47.59 6.68
N GLU A 582 9.30 48.55 7.39
CA GLU A 582 9.96 49.57 8.20
C GLU A 582 10.78 49.01 9.36
N ALA A 583 10.43 47.81 9.86
CA ALA A 583 11.14 47.19 10.97
C ALA A 583 12.43 46.46 10.50
N MET A 584 12.59 46.20 9.21
CA MET A 584 13.71 45.46 8.65
C MET A 584 15.00 46.26 8.65
N ASN A 585 16.12 45.62 9.03
CA ASN A 585 17.43 46.23 8.91
C ASN A 585 18.00 46.07 7.47
N ARG A 586 19.11 46.77 7.15
CA ARG A 586 19.76 46.72 5.83
C ARG A 586 20.12 45.31 5.36
N SER A 587 20.53 44.43 6.27
CA SER A 587 20.88 43.03 5.95
C SER A 587 19.63 42.28 5.55
N GLU A 588 18.54 42.45 6.24
CA GLU A 588 17.25 41.82 5.93
C GLU A 588 16.69 42.28 4.60
N VAL A 589 16.75 43.60 4.30
CA VAL A 589 16.38 44.11 2.99
C VAL A 589 17.21 43.50 1.87
N GLY A 590 18.51 43.29 2.10
CA GLY A 590 19.38 42.57 1.16
C GLY A 590 18.94 41.13 0.89
N ARG A 591 18.50 40.42 1.92
CA ARG A 591 17.95 39.05 1.82
C ARG A 591 16.62 39.03 1.07
N VAL A 592 15.72 39.97 1.36
CA VAL A 592 14.47 40.16 0.61
C VAL A 592 14.77 40.35 -0.88
N LYS A 593 15.69 41.22 -1.25
CA LYS A 593 16.08 41.45 -2.65
C LYS A 593 16.61 40.17 -3.33
N GLN A 594 17.43 39.41 -2.61
CA GLN A 594 17.95 38.15 -3.12
C GLN A 594 16.80 37.14 -3.31
N PHE A 595 15.93 36.99 -2.34
CA PHE A 595 14.79 36.08 -2.38
C PHE A 595 13.79 36.44 -3.48
N LEU A 596 13.47 37.73 -3.68
CA LEU A 596 12.61 38.19 -4.77
C LEU A 596 13.17 37.85 -6.16
N SER A 597 14.51 37.84 -6.30
CA SER A 597 15.18 37.60 -7.58
C SER A 597 15.18 36.14 -8.02
N GLN A 598 14.77 35.20 -7.17
CA GLN A 598 14.71 33.80 -7.49
C GLN A 598 13.49 33.49 -8.37
N ASN A 599 13.69 32.71 -9.42
CA ASN A 599 12.60 32.24 -10.29
C ASN A 599 12.14 30.84 -9.91
N GLU A 600 12.96 30.14 -9.16
CA GLU A 600 12.71 28.75 -8.70
C GLU A 600 13.30 28.57 -7.30
N ASP A 601 12.70 27.69 -6.54
CA ASP A 601 13.15 27.27 -5.23
C ASP A 601 13.65 25.82 -5.32
N ILE A 602 14.89 25.58 -4.84
CA ILE A 602 15.52 24.27 -4.90
C ILE A 602 15.67 23.75 -3.47
N PHE A 603 14.83 22.79 -3.10
CA PHE A 603 14.90 22.19 -1.77
C PHE A 603 14.32 20.78 -1.75
N ARG A 604 14.56 20.08 -0.65
CA ARG A 604 14.01 18.76 -0.40
C ARG A 604 12.86 18.88 0.61
N VAL A 605 11.65 18.48 0.21
CA VAL A 605 10.52 18.43 1.13
C VAL A 605 10.80 17.50 2.32
N PRO A 606 10.21 17.72 3.49
CA PRO A 606 10.36 16.82 4.64
C PRO A 606 10.08 15.37 4.22
N TYR A 607 10.97 14.46 4.62
CA TYR A 607 10.93 13.03 4.26
C TYR A 607 11.08 12.69 2.78
N GLY A 608 11.25 13.67 1.90
CA GLY A 608 11.54 13.46 0.48
C GLY A 608 12.90 12.78 0.28
N ARG A 609 13.00 11.86 -0.68
CA ARG A 609 14.26 11.17 -1.00
C ARG A 609 15.19 12.03 -1.88
N ARG A 610 14.65 12.98 -2.63
CA ARG A 610 15.38 13.79 -3.60
C ARG A 610 15.13 15.27 -3.38
N THR A 611 16.09 16.09 -3.76
CA THR A 611 15.91 17.54 -3.96
C THR A 611 15.15 17.73 -5.25
N ASP A 612 14.18 18.64 -5.26
CA ASP A 612 13.39 18.96 -6.44
C ASP A 612 13.40 20.46 -6.70
N ILE A 613 13.02 20.85 -7.91
CA ILE A 613 12.98 22.23 -8.38
C ILE A 613 11.52 22.65 -8.42
N TYR A 614 11.21 23.74 -7.72
CA TYR A 614 9.88 24.32 -7.65
C TYR A 614 9.89 25.71 -8.32
N PRO A 615 9.44 25.81 -9.59
CA PRO A 615 9.31 27.11 -10.24
C PRO A 615 8.35 28.02 -9.46
N ARG A 616 8.75 29.26 -9.21
CA ARG A 616 7.94 30.19 -8.41
C ARG A 616 6.63 30.51 -9.08
N ARG A 617 5.58 30.44 -8.27
CA ARG A 617 4.19 30.72 -8.67
C ARG A 617 3.59 31.93 -7.94
N CYS A 618 4.27 32.43 -6.91
CA CYS A 618 3.82 33.56 -6.11
C CYS A 618 4.42 34.89 -6.54
N VAL A 619 3.70 35.95 -6.24
CA VAL A 619 4.19 37.35 -6.27
C VAL A 619 4.15 37.91 -4.86
N PHE A 620 5.00 38.93 -4.63
CA PHE A 620 5.18 39.54 -3.32
C PHE A 620 4.65 40.96 -3.30
N PHE A 621 3.93 41.30 -2.26
CA PHE A 621 3.47 42.65 -1.96
C PHE A 621 3.97 43.06 -0.59
N GLY A 622 4.47 44.25 -0.45
CA GLY A 622 4.90 44.82 0.83
C GLY A 622 3.82 45.72 1.42
N THR A 623 3.79 45.81 2.74
CA THR A 623 3.02 46.85 3.43
C THR A 623 3.91 47.57 4.43
N SER A 624 3.80 48.90 4.50
CA SER A 624 4.48 49.75 5.47
C SER A 624 3.54 50.83 6.00
N ASN A 625 3.72 51.21 7.24
CA ASN A 625 3.04 52.34 7.88
C ASN A 625 3.90 53.61 7.85
N ASN A 626 5.18 53.51 7.52
CA ASN A 626 6.13 54.61 7.39
C ASN A 626 6.49 54.81 5.91
N SER A 627 6.56 56.06 5.48
CA SER A 627 6.99 56.43 4.13
C SER A 627 8.49 56.20 3.90
N GLU A 628 9.32 56.29 4.91
CA GLU A 628 10.76 56.08 4.85
C GLU A 628 11.18 54.70 5.33
N TYR A 629 11.24 53.71 4.44
CA TYR A 629 11.62 52.31 4.74
C TYR A 629 12.72 51.76 3.85
N LEU A 630 13.08 52.46 2.75
CA LEU A 630 14.13 51.99 1.84
C LEU A 630 15.53 52.41 2.37
N ARG A 631 16.18 51.50 3.12
CA ARG A 631 17.48 51.78 3.78
C ARG A 631 18.71 51.59 2.89
N ASP A 632 18.54 51.06 1.68
CA ASP A 632 19.64 50.74 0.79
C ASP A 632 19.46 51.49 -0.56
N GLY A 633 20.40 52.37 -0.89
CA GLY A 633 20.39 53.11 -2.15
C GLY A 633 20.71 52.26 -3.38
N THR A 634 21.15 50.99 -3.21
CA THR A 634 21.47 50.12 -4.31
C THR A 634 20.39 49.06 -4.50
N GLY A 635 19.79 48.97 -5.70
CA GLY A 635 18.76 47.98 -6.01
C GLY A 635 17.36 48.29 -5.57
N SER A 636 17.04 49.56 -5.24
CA SER A 636 15.68 50.06 -4.91
C SER A 636 14.69 49.79 -6.04
N ARG A 637 15.11 49.58 -7.25
CA ARG A 637 14.27 49.31 -8.44
C ARG A 637 13.34 48.09 -8.26
N ARG A 638 13.61 47.20 -7.28
CA ARG A 638 12.74 46.04 -6.97
C ARG A 638 11.54 46.44 -6.14
N PHE A 639 11.61 47.51 -5.43
CA PHE A 639 10.51 48.02 -4.62
C PHE A 639 9.75 49.09 -5.39
N TRP A 640 8.46 48.89 -5.50
CA TRP A 640 7.54 49.86 -6.17
C TRP A 640 6.63 50.47 -5.12
N PRO A 641 7.04 51.54 -4.44
CA PRO A 641 6.21 52.22 -3.45
C PRO A 641 4.94 52.79 -4.07
N VAL A 642 3.82 52.64 -3.40
CA VAL A 642 2.56 53.28 -3.72
C VAL A 642 1.98 53.84 -2.43
N ASP A 643 1.92 55.16 -2.35
CA ASP A 643 1.29 55.86 -1.23
C ASP A 643 -0.22 55.76 -1.35
N VAL A 644 -0.85 55.32 -0.24
CA VAL A 644 -2.27 55.04 -0.14
C VAL A 644 -2.89 55.85 1.02
N GLY A 645 -4.19 56.13 0.91
CA GLY A 645 -4.86 57.00 1.88
C GLY A 645 -4.59 58.49 1.68
N ILE A 646 -4.09 58.86 0.51
CA ILE A 646 -3.88 60.28 0.13
C ILE A 646 -5.23 60.93 -0.17
N HIS A 647 -6.08 60.22 -0.88
CA HIS A 647 -7.42 60.64 -1.26
C HIS A 647 -8.48 59.75 -0.62
N HIS A 648 -9.73 60.22 -0.61
CA HIS A 648 -10.86 59.40 -0.21
C HIS A 648 -11.11 58.34 -1.28
N PRO A 649 -11.14 57.03 -0.90
CA PRO A 649 -11.48 55.96 -1.82
C PRO A 649 -12.87 56.11 -2.40
N THR A 650 -13.06 55.84 -3.68
CA THR A 650 -14.37 55.92 -4.38
C THR A 650 -15.19 54.64 -4.15
N LYS A 651 -14.52 53.51 -3.78
CA LYS A 651 -15.15 52.23 -3.52
C LYS A 651 -14.73 51.67 -2.17
N SER A 652 -15.53 50.78 -1.62
CA SER A 652 -15.27 50.14 -0.34
C SER A 652 -14.59 48.78 -0.49
N ILE A 653 -13.42 48.60 0.10
CA ILE A 653 -12.75 47.29 0.15
C ILE A 653 -13.66 46.21 0.75
N TRP A 654 -14.44 46.60 1.77
CA TRP A 654 -15.26 45.66 2.52
C TRP A 654 -16.55 45.28 1.79
N ALA A 655 -17.21 46.23 1.14
CA ALA A 655 -18.50 46.01 0.49
C ALA A 655 -18.36 45.64 -0.99
N ASP A 656 -17.48 46.31 -1.75
CA ASP A 656 -17.51 46.25 -3.21
C ASP A 656 -16.46 45.30 -3.79
N LEU A 657 -15.23 45.28 -3.24
CA LEU A 657 -14.11 44.53 -3.82
C LEU A 657 -14.42 43.04 -4.01
N GLY A 658 -15.14 42.39 -3.07
CA GLY A 658 -15.51 40.99 -3.20
C GLY A 658 -16.31 40.67 -4.44
N ASN A 659 -17.08 41.60 -4.97
CA ASN A 659 -17.87 41.44 -6.19
C ASN A 659 -17.07 41.72 -7.47
N GLU A 660 -15.93 42.43 -7.35
CA GLU A 660 -15.11 42.82 -8.50
C GLU A 660 -13.82 41.99 -8.67
N VAL A 661 -13.44 41.17 -7.67
CA VAL A 661 -12.19 40.40 -7.69
C VAL A 661 -12.07 39.55 -8.95
N ASP A 662 -13.13 38.84 -9.32
CA ASP A 662 -13.12 37.97 -10.51
C ASP A 662 -12.95 38.79 -11.80
N GLN A 663 -13.55 39.99 -11.87
CA GLN A 663 -13.41 40.87 -13.04
C GLN A 663 -12.03 41.53 -13.10
N LEU A 664 -11.44 41.89 -11.98
CA LEU A 664 -10.06 42.36 -11.87
C LEU A 664 -9.08 41.32 -12.37
N TRP A 665 -9.25 40.08 -11.96
CA TRP A 665 -8.41 38.97 -12.47
C TRP A 665 -8.68 38.65 -13.93
N ALA A 666 -9.92 38.67 -14.38
CA ALA A 666 -10.26 38.47 -15.80
C ALA A 666 -9.60 39.54 -16.70
N GLU A 667 -9.62 40.81 -16.26
CA GLU A 667 -8.93 41.92 -16.92
C GLU A 667 -7.40 41.68 -16.92
N ALA A 668 -6.80 41.29 -15.78
CA ALA A 668 -5.38 41.00 -15.68
C ALA A 668 -4.96 39.87 -16.61
N VAL A 669 -5.76 38.79 -16.75
CA VAL A 669 -5.53 37.71 -17.69
C VAL A 669 -5.53 38.19 -19.13
N LEU A 670 -6.49 39.00 -19.51
CA LEU A 670 -6.56 39.56 -20.85
C LEU A 670 -5.36 40.44 -21.17
N ILE A 671 -5.02 41.38 -20.28
CA ILE A 671 -3.89 42.29 -20.44
C ILE A 671 -2.58 41.50 -20.58
N TRP A 672 -2.37 40.52 -19.73
CA TRP A 672 -1.20 39.63 -19.81
C TRP A 672 -1.15 38.85 -21.14
N ARG A 673 -2.28 38.31 -21.61
CA ARG A 673 -2.37 37.61 -22.92
C ARG A 673 -2.08 38.51 -24.10
N LEU A 674 -2.36 39.80 -23.99
CA LEU A 674 -2.01 40.79 -24.99
C LEU A 674 -0.51 41.17 -24.99
N GLY A 675 0.28 40.57 -24.09
CA GLY A 675 1.73 40.74 -24.08
C GLY A 675 2.24 41.89 -23.19
N GLU A 676 1.52 42.24 -22.12
CA GLU A 676 1.95 43.27 -21.18
C GLU A 676 3.35 42.97 -20.62
N PRO A 677 4.34 43.85 -20.79
CA PRO A 677 5.65 43.66 -20.21
C PRO A 677 5.63 43.85 -18.69
N LEU A 678 6.32 42.92 -17.96
CA LEU A 678 6.31 42.88 -16.48
C LEU A 678 7.36 43.79 -15.82
N PHE A 679 7.82 44.80 -16.51
CA PHE A 679 8.76 45.81 -16.01
C PHE A 679 8.23 47.20 -16.32
N ILE A 680 8.62 48.18 -15.50
CA ILE A 680 8.26 49.60 -15.72
C ILE A 680 9.25 50.18 -16.73
N SER A 681 8.72 50.92 -17.72
CA SER A 681 9.48 51.57 -18.78
C SER A 681 9.05 53.03 -18.94
N ASP A 682 9.81 53.76 -19.73
CA ASP A 682 9.52 55.13 -20.20
C ASP A 682 9.22 56.12 -19.05
N GLU A 683 8.22 56.98 -19.22
CA GLU A 683 7.82 58.01 -18.26
C GLU A 683 7.49 57.41 -16.86
N ALA A 684 6.89 56.25 -16.82
CA ALA A 684 6.60 55.56 -15.57
C ALA A 684 7.90 55.16 -14.83
N ALA A 685 8.99 54.84 -15.55
CA ALA A 685 10.28 54.53 -14.95
C ALA A 685 10.97 55.74 -14.33
N GLU A 686 10.88 56.89 -14.97
CA GLU A 686 11.40 58.12 -14.38
C GLU A 686 10.62 58.50 -13.09
N ARG A 687 9.30 58.42 -13.16
CA ARG A 687 8.48 58.66 -11.99
C ARG A 687 8.74 57.64 -10.85
N ALA A 688 9.02 56.39 -11.20
CA ALA A 688 9.41 55.37 -10.23
C ALA A 688 10.69 55.75 -9.45
N LYS A 689 11.68 56.33 -10.11
CA LYS A 689 12.92 56.78 -9.44
C LYS A 689 12.62 57.88 -8.42
N GLU A 690 11.80 58.86 -8.81
CA GLU A 690 11.40 59.96 -7.90
C GLU A 690 10.68 59.44 -6.67
N VAL A 691 9.70 58.54 -6.86
CA VAL A 691 8.91 57.93 -5.78
C VAL A 691 9.82 57.11 -4.88
N GLN A 692 10.71 56.26 -5.45
CA GLN A 692 11.68 55.48 -4.70
C GLN A 692 12.62 56.32 -3.87
N GLU A 693 13.08 57.48 -4.40
CA GLU A 693 13.94 58.42 -3.66
C GLU A 693 13.18 59.08 -2.50
N GLY A 694 11.89 59.43 -2.71
CA GLY A 694 11.01 59.96 -1.65
C GLY A 694 10.78 58.98 -0.47
N HIS A 695 10.83 57.67 -0.73
CA HIS A 695 10.66 56.61 0.29
C HIS A 695 11.97 56.13 0.92
N ARG A 696 13.06 56.76 0.55
CA ARG A 696 14.37 56.41 1.09
C ARG A 696 14.55 57.02 2.49
N GLU A 697 14.93 56.16 3.45
CA GLU A 697 15.33 56.64 4.79
C GLU A 697 16.61 57.49 4.66
N ARG A 698 16.47 58.78 4.98
CA ARG A 698 17.61 59.67 5.02
C ARG A 698 18.40 59.47 6.29
N GLY A 699 19.66 59.12 6.17
CA GLY A 699 20.52 58.95 7.32
C GLY A 699 20.69 60.29 8.08
N ALA A 700 20.66 60.27 9.41
CA ALA A 700 20.84 61.45 10.24
C ALA A 700 22.11 62.29 9.90
N ARG A 701 23.08 61.69 9.23
CA ARG A 701 24.33 62.31 8.78
C ARG A 701 24.22 62.89 7.37
N GLU A 702 23.22 62.59 6.60
CA GLU A 702 23.11 62.89 5.16
C GLU A 702 22.99 64.40 4.96
N GLY A 703 22.16 65.09 5.74
CA GLY A 703 22.02 66.51 5.74
C GLY A 703 23.31 67.22 6.11
N LEU A 704 24.05 66.75 7.12
CA LEU A 704 25.34 67.26 7.52
C LEU A 704 26.41 67.11 6.42
N ILE A 705 26.39 65.98 5.73
CA ILE A 705 27.30 65.68 4.64
C ILE A 705 26.96 66.59 3.42
N HIS A 706 25.67 66.74 3.10
CA HIS A 706 25.24 67.61 2.01
C HIS A 706 25.64 69.07 2.27
N ASP A 707 25.32 69.63 3.41
CA ASP A 707 25.67 70.98 3.79
C ASP A 707 27.19 71.24 3.76
N PHE A 708 27.94 70.24 4.26
CA PHE A 708 29.42 70.32 4.24
C PHE A 708 30.00 70.37 2.82
N VAL A 709 29.48 69.53 1.93
CA VAL A 709 29.99 69.37 0.56
C VAL A 709 29.63 70.57 -0.31
N GLU A 710 28.43 71.13 -0.14
CA GLU A 710 27.99 72.32 -0.91
C GLU A 710 28.49 73.66 -0.35
N ARG A 711 29.01 73.67 0.88
CA ARG A 711 29.50 74.86 1.50
C ARG A 711 30.81 75.37 0.85
N PRO A 712 30.92 76.59 0.38
CA PRO A 712 32.13 77.13 -0.22
C PRO A 712 33.31 77.07 0.73
N VAL A 713 34.48 76.95 0.21
CA VAL A 713 35.76 76.90 0.92
C VAL A 713 36.76 77.92 0.38
N PRO A 714 37.71 78.42 1.18
CA PRO A 714 38.75 79.33 0.72
C PRO A 714 39.60 78.75 -0.44
N ARG A 715 39.97 79.55 -1.42
CA ARG A 715 40.69 79.07 -2.60
C ARG A 715 41.97 78.21 -2.27
N ASP A 716 42.65 78.54 -1.16
CA ASP A 716 43.86 77.84 -0.70
C ASP A 716 43.55 76.67 0.31
N TRP A 717 42.27 76.16 0.43
CA TRP A 717 41.78 75.12 1.31
C TRP A 717 42.67 73.88 1.38
N MET A 718 43.21 73.48 0.25
CA MET A 718 44.06 72.31 0.19
C MET A 718 45.45 72.45 0.88
N LYS A 719 45.83 73.69 1.23
CA LYS A 719 47.14 74.00 1.93
C LYS A 719 46.87 74.04 3.45
N TRP A 720 45.64 74.14 3.94
CA TRP A 720 45.35 74.30 5.33
C TRP A 720 45.45 72.96 6.11
N ASP A 721 45.97 73.07 7.35
CA ASP A 721 46.00 71.98 8.28
C ASP A 721 44.61 71.75 8.90
N LEU A 722 44.44 70.62 9.57
CA LEU A 722 43.15 70.22 10.17
C LEU A 722 42.68 71.21 11.24
N ALA A 723 43.57 71.75 12.08
CA ALA A 723 43.23 72.71 13.13
C ALA A 723 42.63 73.96 12.56
N ARG A 724 43.25 74.50 11.48
CA ARG A 724 42.78 75.69 10.78
C ARG A 724 41.45 75.46 10.05
N ARG A 725 41.25 74.29 9.46
CA ARG A 725 40.00 73.90 8.82
C ARG A 725 38.86 73.81 9.84
N ARG A 726 39.07 73.18 10.99
CA ARG A 726 38.10 73.09 12.06
C ARG A 726 37.75 74.48 12.64
N MET A 727 38.71 75.36 12.76
CA MET A 727 38.46 76.75 13.20
C MET A 727 37.57 77.54 12.22
N PHE A 728 37.73 77.28 10.91
CA PHE A 728 36.89 77.85 9.87
C PHE A 728 35.43 77.40 10.02
N TRP A 729 35.25 76.10 10.20
CA TRP A 729 33.87 75.48 10.42
C TRP A 729 33.22 75.99 11.69
N ALA A 730 33.98 76.24 12.73
CA ALA A 730 33.51 76.80 13.99
C ALA A 730 33.16 78.33 13.90
N GLY A 731 33.37 78.94 12.76
CA GLY A 731 33.11 80.41 12.61
C GLY A 731 34.14 81.26 13.27
N GLY A 732 35.25 80.76 13.74
CA GLY A 732 36.29 81.50 14.49
C GLY A 732 37.22 82.39 13.68
N MET A 733 37.06 82.44 12.34
CA MET A 733 37.90 83.32 11.46
C MET A 733 37.14 84.57 11.00
N LYS A 734 37.65 85.71 11.40
CA LYS A 734 37.21 87.05 10.92
C LYS A 734 38.30 87.66 10.08
N GLY A 735 37.98 88.13 8.85
CA GLY A 735 38.96 88.85 8.02
C GLY A 735 39.09 88.26 6.59
N ASP A 736 40.13 88.61 5.85
CA ASP A 736 40.38 88.30 4.40
C ASP A 736 40.16 86.84 3.99
N ALA A 737 40.19 85.88 4.87
CA ALA A 737 39.87 84.48 4.59
C ALA A 737 38.38 84.24 4.21
N ALA A 738 37.49 85.19 4.45
CA ALA A 738 36.06 85.10 4.09
C ALA A 738 35.82 85.83 2.71
N ALA A 739 36.79 86.44 2.15
CA ALA A 739 36.60 87.20 0.93
C ALA A 739 36.85 86.44 -0.40
N ASP A 740 37.55 85.34 -0.40
CA ASP A 740 37.86 84.54 -1.62
C ASP A 740 37.36 83.06 -1.43
N LEU A 741 36.08 82.92 -1.32
CA LEU A 741 35.43 81.59 -1.24
C LEU A 741 35.12 81.06 -2.64
N VAL A 742 35.41 79.82 -2.85
CA VAL A 742 35.14 79.13 -4.09
C VAL A 742 34.33 77.83 -3.83
N ALA A 743 33.57 77.41 -4.79
CA ALA A 743 32.83 76.18 -4.69
C ALA A 743 33.84 75.02 -4.51
N ARG A 744 33.52 74.05 -3.66
CA ARG A 744 34.37 72.91 -3.42
C ARG A 744 34.46 72.05 -4.70
N SER A 745 35.67 71.79 -5.20
CA SER A 745 35.90 71.04 -6.43
C SER A 745 36.15 69.53 -6.22
N ARG A 746 36.52 69.12 -4.99
CA ARG A 746 36.80 67.72 -4.66
C ARG A 746 36.66 67.47 -3.17
N VAL A 747 36.33 66.25 -2.79
CA VAL A 747 36.16 65.82 -1.39
C VAL A 747 36.51 64.34 -1.24
N CYS A 748 37.06 63.93 -0.10
CA CYS A 748 37.23 62.54 0.23
C CYS A 748 36.44 62.13 1.51
N PRO A 749 36.11 60.83 1.70
CA PRO A 749 35.38 60.37 2.88
C PRO A 749 36.06 60.72 4.19
N LEU A 750 37.38 60.68 4.26
CA LEU A 750 38.10 61.02 5.49
C LEU A 750 38.02 62.48 5.84
N GLU A 751 37.95 63.39 4.85
CA GLU A 751 37.73 64.84 5.06
C GLU A 751 36.34 65.10 5.68
N VAL A 752 35.29 64.48 5.12
CA VAL A 752 33.93 64.61 5.65
C VAL A 752 33.82 64.00 7.04
N TRP A 753 34.44 62.82 7.24
CA TRP A 753 34.46 62.18 8.55
C TRP A 753 35.05 63.07 9.63
N CYS A 754 36.16 63.69 9.38
CA CYS A 754 36.92 64.52 10.33
C CYS A 754 36.38 65.91 10.52
N GLU A 755 35.79 66.51 9.46
CA GLU A 755 35.39 67.93 9.47
C GLU A 755 33.89 68.15 9.60
N ALA A 756 33.05 67.29 9.01
CA ALA A 756 31.61 67.40 9.10
C ALA A 756 31.03 66.58 10.26
N LEU A 757 31.62 65.43 10.51
CA LEU A 757 31.10 64.45 11.49
C LEU A 757 31.96 64.40 12.77
N ASP A 758 32.96 65.27 12.90
CA ASP A 758 33.89 65.38 14.05
C ASP A 758 34.55 64.07 14.48
N GLY A 759 34.76 63.14 13.47
CA GLY A 759 35.36 61.82 13.68
C GLY A 759 36.88 61.89 13.79
N ASP A 760 37.44 60.90 14.58
CA ASP A 760 38.90 60.68 14.58
C ASP A 760 39.34 59.98 13.29
N PRO A 761 40.41 60.51 12.56
CA PRO A 761 40.90 59.86 11.34
C PRO A 761 41.25 58.37 11.48
N LYS A 762 41.65 57.93 12.70
CA LYS A 762 42.01 56.56 12.99
C LYS A 762 40.81 55.63 13.14
N ASN A 763 39.63 56.17 13.39
CA ASN A 763 38.45 55.39 13.72
C ASN A 763 37.42 55.22 12.60
N ILE A 764 37.70 55.82 11.41
CA ILE A 764 36.80 55.65 10.24
C ILE A 764 36.78 54.17 9.82
N LYS A 765 35.60 53.56 9.79
CA LYS A 765 35.40 52.20 9.31
C LYS A 765 35.13 52.24 7.80
N TYR A 766 35.33 51.14 7.13
CA TYR A 766 34.99 50.97 5.72
C TYR A 766 33.56 51.30 5.41
N GLN A 767 32.65 50.99 6.32
CA GLN A 767 31.23 51.28 6.18
C GLN A 767 30.93 52.79 6.22
N ASP A 768 31.55 53.52 7.12
CA ASP A 768 31.40 54.98 7.22
C ASP A 768 31.94 55.67 5.94
N ALA A 769 33.09 55.23 5.47
CA ALA A 769 33.67 55.78 4.23
C ALA A 769 32.79 55.48 2.99
N ARG A 770 32.20 54.27 2.95
CA ARG A 770 31.25 53.90 1.91
C ARG A 770 29.96 54.73 1.96
N GLU A 771 29.37 54.89 3.19
CA GLU A 771 28.17 55.72 3.40
C GLU A 771 28.40 57.18 2.92
N ILE A 772 29.51 57.77 3.33
CA ILE A 772 29.85 59.13 2.93
C ILE A 772 30.01 59.24 1.40
N ASN A 773 30.70 58.28 0.79
CA ASN A 773 30.87 58.27 -0.67
C ASN A 773 29.52 58.11 -1.40
N ASP A 774 28.63 57.26 -0.88
CA ASP A 774 27.32 56.99 -1.45
C ASP A 774 26.40 58.21 -1.32
N VAL A 775 26.48 58.97 -0.23
CA VAL A 775 25.76 60.22 -0.05
C VAL A 775 26.23 61.27 -1.05
N ILE A 776 27.55 61.52 -1.14
CA ILE A 776 28.10 62.58 -1.99
C ILE A 776 27.86 62.28 -3.48
N ALA A 777 28.00 61.01 -3.90
CA ALA A 777 27.80 60.59 -5.29
C ALA A 777 26.35 60.80 -5.81
N ARG A 778 25.41 61.10 -4.92
CA ARG A 778 24.01 61.42 -5.23
C ARG A 778 23.71 62.89 -5.29
N ILE A 779 24.66 63.73 -4.86
CA ILE A 779 24.49 65.17 -4.98
C ILE A 779 24.83 65.54 -6.41
N ASP A 780 23.94 66.25 -7.05
CA ASP A 780 24.10 66.67 -8.45
C ASP A 780 25.45 67.38 -8.68
N GLY A 781 26.10 66.96 -9.75
CA GLY A 781 27.38 67.46 -10.13
C GLY A 781 28.59 66.80 -9.48
N TRP A 782 28.42 65.79 -8.58
CA TRP A 782 29.52 65.10 -7.97
C TRP A 782 29.75 63.68 -8.58
N LYS A 783 30.94 63.38 -9.00
CA LYS A 783 31.34 62.09 -9.55
C LYS A 783 32.48 61.44 -8.82
N ARG A 784 32.43 60.12 -8.63
CA ARG A 784 33.50 59.28 -8.13
C ARG A 784 34.65 59.22 -9.13
N VAL A 785 35.85 59.36 -8.61
CA VAL A 785 37.08 59.23 -9.45
C VAL A 785 37.90 58.07 -8.97
N ASP A 786 38.25 57.15 -9.86
CA ASP A 786 39.09 55.98 -9.53
C ASP A 786 40.53 56.32 -9.26
N LYS A 787 40.98 57.44 -9.76
CA LYS A 787 42.34 57.96 -9.56
C LYS A 787 42.49 58.57 -8.16
N ALA A 788 43.51 58.09 -7.40
CA ALA A 788 43.85 58.67 -6.13
C ALA A 788 44.39 60.10 -6.31
N MET A 789 43.90 61.04 -5.49
CA MET A 789 44.24 62.46 -5.53
C MET A 789 44.69 62.92 -4.13
N ARG A 790 45.37 64.02 -4.04
CA ARG A 790 45.78 64.59 -2.74
C ARG A 790 44.71 65.51 -2.16
N PHE A 791 44.32 65.25 -0.87
CA PHE A 791 43.28 66.00 -0.15
C PHE A 791 43.88 66.72 1.10
N GLY A 792 44.77 67.66 0.82
CA GLY A 792 45.38 68.46 1.88
C GLY A 792 46.02 67.57 2.99
N PRO A 793 45.61 67.79 4.25
CA PRO A 793 46.17 67.09 5.42
C PRO A 793 45.82 65.57 5.43
N TYR A 794 44.89 65.12 4.61
CA TYR A 794 44.47 63.71 4.54
C TYR A 794 45.28 62.85 3.56
N GLY A 795 46.26 63.48 2.92
CA GLY A 795 47.15 62.74 2.02
C GLY A 795 46.50 62.33 0.68
N VAL A 796 47.02 61.26 0.11
CA VAL A 796 46.55 60.71 -1.16
C VAL A 796 45.40 59.73 -0.88
N GLN A 797 44.19 60.05 -1.35
CA GLN A 797 42.94 59.30 -1.15
C GLN A 797 42.19 59.15 -2.48
N LYS A 798 41.30 58.17 -2.54
CA LYS A 798 40.20 58.15 -3.51
C LYS A 798 39.07 59.09 -3.00
N GLY A 799 38.44 59.81 -3.91
CA GLY A 799 37.41 60.73 -3.52
C GLY A 799 36.43 61.02 -4.67
N LEU A 800 35.66 62.07 -4.49
CA LEU A 800 34.74 62.58 -5.50
C LEU A 800 35.17 63.96 -5.99
N VAL A 801 34.84 64.29 -7.22
CA VAL A 801 35.08 65.57 -7.85
C VAL A 801 33.79 66.16 -8.35
N ARG A 802 33.68 67.50 -8.26
CA ARG A 802 32.56 68.22 -8.83
C ARG A 802 32.79 68.36 -10.33
N GLU A 803 31.82 68.03 -11.16
CA GLU A 803 31.84 68.35 -12.58
C GLU A 803 31.91 69.88 -12.77
N ALA A 804 32.86 70.34 -13.54
CA ALA A 804 32.86 71.77 -13.92
C ALA A 804 31.54 72.04 -14.68
N ALA A 805 30.80 73.07 -14.33
CA ALA A 805 29.78 73.56 -15.20
C ALA A 805 30.41 73.83 -16.55
N GLU A 806 29.91 73.21 -17.62
CA GLU A 806 30.28 73.60 -18.99
C GLU A 806 29.84 75.09 -19.07
N ASP A 807 30.88 75.95 -19.14
CA ASP A 807 30.63 77.35 -19.56
C ASP A 807 30.02 77.33 -20.98
N THR A 808 28.71 77.55 -21.05
CA THR A 808 28.06 77.93 -22.32
C THR A 808 28.61 79.22 -22.68
N GLU A 809 29.82 79.23 -23.40
CA GLU A 809 30.13 80.35 -24.25
C GLU A 809 29.23 80.33 -25.48
N GLU A 810 28.54 81.49 -25.71
CA GLU A 810 27.82 81.85 -26.94
C GLU A 810 28.68 81.79 -28.22
#